data_4cddb83041a85bd6ad9215a6cf76156b
#
_entry.id   4cddb83041a85bd6ad9215a6cf76156b
#
_cell.length_a   1.000
_cell.length_b   1.000
_cell.length_c   1.000
_cell.angle_alpha   90.00
_cell.angle_beta   90.00
_cell.angle_gamma   90.00
#
_symmetry.space_group_name_H-M   'P 1'
#
loop_
_entity.id
_entity.type
_entity.pdbx_description
1 polymer ?
#
loop_
_entity_poly.entity_id
_entity_poly.type
_entity_poly.pdbx_seq_one_letter_code
_entity_poly.pdbx_strand_id
1 'polypeptide(L)'
;MKYSFPAFENGFIRAAAASPALRVADCVYNAEQIIGVMREYAEKNVQLLCLPEFALTGYTCSDLFLQDTLLRGAEDGLAAILKASQGLNIVVLVGLPVRYTGKLYNCAAVVCNGELLGLVPKLHLPNYGEFYEKRHFISGMAEPECIELAGQETLIGTNLLFACRQMPAFVLAAEICEDLWAPIPPSCAHALAGATVVANLSASDETVGKSAYRRALVCGQSARLLCAYLYADAGHGESTTDMTFAGHNLIAENGSLLADTAPFAGEAAVTELDLGRMVQERQRNTTFMPETTGYTTVEFDLPPISLALTRPVSCTPFVPQDAATRAERCELILRIQAEGLAKRMEHTHAKCGVIGISGGLDSCLALLVAVRACKVLGRDAKDIVALTMPCFGTTKRTRSNAEILCEALGVTFGEINITETVKSHFADIGQPADKYDVTFENCQARVRTLELMDYANKNGGFVIGTGDLSELALGWATYNGDHMSMYGVNAGVPKTLVRHIVQYVADTCGSDTLRGVLLDILDTPVSPELLPTAEDGTIAQQTEKLVGPYELHDFYLYYVLRFGFSPAKIYHLARTAFDGKYEPEVLLAWLKNFYRRFFAQQFKRSCLPDGPKVGSVTLSPRGDWRMPSDACNTLWMAELEKLEV
;
A
#
# COMPACT_ATOMS: atom_id res chain seq x y z
N MET A 1 -20.69 -12.72 10.49
CA MET A 1 -19.37 -13.37 10.25
C MET A 1 -18.53 -12.41 9.42
N LYS A 2 -17.22 -12.29 9.70
CA LYS A 2 -16.33 -11.52 8.81
C LYS A 2 -16.28 -12.21 7.46
N TYR A 3 -16.22 -11.41 6.39
CA TYR A 3 -16.09 -11.91 5.04
C TYR A 3 -14.79 -12.67 4.84
N SER A 4 -14.83 -13.88 4.29
CA SER A 4 -13.67 -14.69 3.93
C SER A 4 -13.65 -14.98 2.43
N PHE A 5 -12.44 -15.13 1.87
CA PHE A 5 -12.20 -15.36 0.45
C PHE A 5 -11.02 -16.32 0.22
N PRO A 6 -10.89 -16.94 -0.98
CA PRO A 6 -9.77 -17.82 -1.31
C PRO A 6 -8.43 -17.08 -1.16
N ALA A 7 -7.66 -17.43 -0.12
CA ALA A 7 -6.49 -16.66 0.27
C ALA A 7 -5.32 -16.82 -0.73
N PHE A 8 -4.97 -18.04 -1.11
CA PHE A 8 -3.83 -18.33 -1.98
C PHE A 8 -3.98 -17.74 -3.37
N GLU A 9 -5.18 -17.82 -3.96
CA GLU A 9 -5.49 -17.23 -5.26
C GLU A 9 -5.32 -15.70 -5.27
N ASN A 10 -5.53 -15.07 -4.10
CA ASN A 10 -5.39 -13.64 -3.90
C ASN A 10 -4.04 -13.23 -3.30
N GLY A 11 -3.10 -14.18 -3.18
CA GLY A 11 -1.74 -13.93 -2.75
C GLY A 11 -1.56 -13.74 -1.24
N PHE A 12 -2.51 -14.23 -0.39
CA PHE A 12 -2.46 -14.09 1.05
C PHE A 12 -2.14 -15.39 1.77
N ILE A 13 -1.30 -15.30 2.81
CA ILE A 13 -1.14 -16.30 3.87
C ILE A 13 -1.30 -15.63 5.23
N ARG A 14 -1.67 -16.39 6.27
CA ARG A 14 -1.59 -15.92 7.67
C ARG A 14 -0.32 -16.45 8.29
N ALA A 15 0.45 -15.57 8.95
CA ALA A 15 1.72 -15.88 9.57
C ALA A 15 1.73 -15.45 11.05
N ALA A 16 2.52 -16.16 11.84
CA ALA A 16 2.74 -15.88 13.25
C ALA A 16 4.22 -15.95 13.60
N ALA A 17 4.67 -15.05 14.47
CA ALA A 17 5.93 -15.13 15.21
C ALA A 17 5.58 -15.23 16.70
N ALA A 18 6.02 -16.30 17.36
CA ALA A 18 5.59 -16.63 18.72
C ALA A 18 6.75 -17.09 19.58
N SER A 19 6.72 -16.73 20.86
CA SER A 19 7.72 -17.12 21.87
C SER A 19 7.06 -18.02 22.92
N PRO A 20 7.03 -19.34 22.71
CA PRO A 20 6.51 -20.27 23.71
C PRO A 20 7.32 -20.19 25.02
N ALA A 21 6.66 -20.42 26.14
CA ALA A 21 7.35 -20.57 27.40
C ALA A 21 8.29 -21.78 27.33
N LEU A 22 9.51 -21.66 27.85
CA LEU A 22 10.48 -22.72 27.83
C LEU A 22 11.12 -22.95 29.21
N ARG A 23 11.86 -24.07 29.33
CA ARG A 23 12.77 -24.36 30.42
C ARG A 23 14.12 -24.70 29.85
N VAL A 24 15.17 -24.05 30.34
CA VAL A 24 16.53 -24.26 29.84
C VAL A 24 16.93 -25.73 30.02
N ALA A 25 17.38 -26.37 28.94
CA ALA A 25 17.80 -27.77 28.82
C ALA A 25 16.67 -28.81 29.03
N ASP A 26 15.41 -28.43 29.15
CA ASP A 26 14.28 -29.37 29.25
C ASP A 26 13.58 -29.54 27.89
N CYS A 27 14.24 -30.30 26.99
CA CYS A 27 13.75 -30.48 25.61
C CYS A 27 12.37 -31.14 25.53
N VAL A 28 12.01 -31.98 26.54
CA VAL A 28 10.70 -32.64 26.59
C VAL A 28 9.60 -31.60 26.84
N TYR A 29 9.74 -30.79 27.87
CA TYR A 29 8.81 -29.70 28.17
C TYR A 29 8.71 -28.71 27.00
N ASN A 30 9.85 -28.31 26.44
CA ASN A 30 9.90 -27.35 25.37
C ASN A 30 9.21 -27.88 24.10
N ALA A 31 9.42 -29.14 23.74
CA ALA A 31 8.72 -29.79 22.64
C ALA A 31 7.19 -29.81 22.86
N GLU A 32 6.71 -30.09 24.07
CA GLU A 32 5.30 -30.06 24.41
C GLU A 32 4.70 -28.65 24.25
N GLN A 33 5.43 -27.59 24.69
CA GLN A 33 4.99 -26.20 24.49
C GLN A 33 4.93 -25.82 22.99
N ILE A 34 5.95 -26.18 22.22
CA ILE A 34 6.00 -25.95 20.78
C ILE A 34 4.83 -26.65 20.07
N ILE A 35 4.56 -27.93 20.42
CA ILE A 35 3.42 -28.69 19.87
C ILE A 35 2.08 -28.02 20.21
N GLY A 36 1.94 -27.53 21.44
CA GLY A 36 0.74 -26.78 21.87
C GLY A 36 0.51 -25.54 21.02
N VAL A 37 1.53 -24.70 20.89
CA VAL A 37 1.51 -23.47 20.07
C VAL A 37 1.25 -23.79 18.60
N MET A 38 1.92 -24.81 18.04
CA MET A 38 1.73 -25.23 16.64
C MET A 38 0.28 -25.61 16.35
N ARG A 39 -0.35 -26.41 17.23
CA ARG A 39 -1.76 -26.82 17.09
C ARG A 39 -2.71 -25.63 17.22
N GLU A 40 -2.50 -24.78 18.20
CA GLU A 40 -3.31 -23.57 18.42
C GLU A 40 -3.32 -22.68 17.18
N TYR A 41 -2.15 -22.43 16.57
CA TYR A 41 -2.06 -21.57 15.38
C TYR A 41 -2.53 -22.26 14.10
N ALA A 42 -2.39 -23.58 13.97
CA ALA A 42 -2.99 -24.34 12.88
C ALA A 42 -4.53 -24.23 12.90
N GLU A 43 -5.17 -24.32 14.08
CA GLU A 43 -6.61 -24.11 14.26
C GLU A 43 -7.05 -22.68 13.90
N LYS A 44 -6.17 -21.68 14.06
CA LYS A 44 -6.39 -20.28 13.66
C LYS A 44 -6.08 -20.02 12.19
N ASN A 45 -5.88 -21.06 11.39
CA ASN A 45 -5.49 -20.97 9.98
C ASN A 45 -4.19 -20.18 9.73
N VAL A 46 -3.19 -20.33 10.60
CA VAL A 46 -1.84 -19.85 10.36
C VAL A 46 -1.12 -20.86 9.48
N GLN A 47 -0.53 -20.40 8.36
CA GLN A 47 0.22 -21.26 7.42
C GLN A 47 1.72 -21.22 7.67
N LEU A 48 2.22 -20.21 8.39
CA LEU A 48 3.63 -20.06 8.73
C LEU A 48 3.78 -19.63 10.18
N LEU A 49 4.52 -20.44 10.97
CA LEU A 49 4.86 -20.14 12.36
C LEU A 49 6.39 -20.08 12.51
N CYS A 50 6.89 -18.93 12.93
CA CYS A 50 8.30 -18.74 13.31
C CYS A 50 8.43 -18.78 14.83
N LEU A 51 9.33 -19.62 15.33
CA LEU A 51 9.67 -19.73 16.75
C LEU A 51 11.09 -19.19 16.99
N PRO A 52 11.49 -18.92 18.24
CA PRO A 52 12.80 -18.38 18.56
C PRO A 52 13.98 -19.33 18.27
N GLU A 53 15.16 -18.75 18.22
CA GLU A 53 16.45 -19.43 18.20
C GLU A 53 16.55 -20.36 19.42
N PHE A 54 16.97 -21.61 19.20
CA PHE A 54 17.05 -22.64 20.22
C PHE A 54 15.78 -22.88 21.06
N ALA A 55 14.60 -22.64 20.47
CA ALA A 55 13.33 -22.83 21.16
C ALA A 55 13.18 -24.23 21.79
N LEU A 56 13.90 -25.22 21.28
CA LEU A 56 13.84 -26.61 21.77
C LEU A 56 14.72 -26.85 23.00
N THR A 57 15.82 -26.11 23.17
CA THR A 57 16.76 -26.30 24.30
C THR A 57 16.78 -25.12 25.27
N GLY A 58 16.41 -23.93 24.81
CA GLY A 58 16.80 -22.65 25.36
C GLY A 58 18.15 -22.19 24.81
N TYR A 59 18.29 -20.88 24.60
CA TYR A 59 19.51 -20.22 24.14
C TYR A 59 20.61 -20.26 25.22
N THR A 60 20.21 -20.12 26.47
CA THR A 60 21.10 -19.95 27.63
C THR A 60 21.66 -21.25 28.20
N CYS A 61 21.73 -22.33 27.42
CA CYS A 61 22.27 -23.62 27.83
C CYS A 61 23.79 -23.64 28.07
N SER A 62 24.55 -22.66 27.56
CA SER A 62 26.00 -22.55 27.75
C SER A 62 26.74 -23.84 27.39
N ASP A 63 27.67 -24.29 28.26
CA ASP A 63 28.48 -25.51 28.02
C ASP A 63 27.65 -26.81 28.03
N LEU A 64 26.36 -26.78 28.37
CA LEU A 64 25.47 -27.93 28.20
C LEU A 64 25.29 -28.31 26.72
N PHE A 65 25.49 -27.41 25.78
CA PHE A 65 25.52 -27.73 24.35
C PHE A 65 26.59 -28.74 23.96
N LEU A 66 27.64 -28.92 24.79
CA LEU A 66 28.68 -29.93 24.60
C LEU A 66 28.30 -31.32 25.14
N GLN A 67 27.11 -31.44 25.72
CA GLN A 67 26.63 -32.69 26.33
C GLN A 67 25.76 -33.49 25.36
N ASP A 68 26.13 -34.76 25.10
CA ASP A 68 25.37 -35.68 24.24
C ASP A 68 23.90 -35.83 24.67
N THR A 69 23.65 -35.77 25.98
CA THR A 69 22.29 -35.86 26.53
C THR A 69 21.40 -34.73 26.04
N LEU A 70 21.90 -33.50 26.00
CA LEU A 70 21.13 -32.36 25.51
C LEU A 70 20.88 -32.46 24.00
N LEU A 71 21.91 -32.86 23.23
CA LEU A 71 21.80 -32.98 21.78
C LEU A 71 20.81 -34.07 21.37
N ARG A 72 20.84 -35.23 22.03
CA ARG A 72 19.83 -36.29 21.82
C ARG A 72 18.44 -35.84 22.25
N GLY A 73 18.34 -35.16 23.39
CA GLY A 73 17.05 -34.59 23.83
C GLY A 73 16.45 -33.58 22.83
N ALA A 74 17.28 -32.77 22.17
CA ALA A 74 16.84 -31.87 21.11
C ALA A 74 16.36 -32.63 19.86
N GLU A 75 17.08 -33.71 19.47
CA GLU A 75 16.67 -34.56 18.33
C GLU A 75 15.36 -35.33 18.64
N ASP A 76 15.22 -35.90 19.82
CA ASP A 76 13.99 -36.57 20.27
C ASP A 76 12.80 -35.59 20.31
N GLY A 77 13.03 -34.35 20.76
CA GLY A 77 12.05 -33.28 20.76
C GLY A 77 11.61 -32.88 19.34
N LEU A 78 12.56 -32.80 18.40
CA LEU A 78 12.24 -32.54 16.99
C LEU A 78 11.41 -33.70 16.42
N ALA A 79 11.75 -34.96 16.70
CA ALA A 79 10.99 -36.14 16.27
C ALA A 79 9.55 -36.10 16.79
N ALA A 80 9.34 -35.67 18.04
CA ALA A 80 8.02 -35.48 18.61
C ALA A 80 7.20 -34.35 17.87
N ILE A 81 7.86 -33.24 17.55
CA ILE A 81 7.24 -32.14 16.79
C ILE A 81 6.87 -32.59 15.37
N LEU A 82 7.77 -33.28 14.66
CA LEU A 82 7.51 -33.86 13.34
C LEU A 82 6.27 -34.75 13.35
N LYS A 83 6.21 -35.68 14.31
CA LYS A 83 5.03 -36.55 14.48
C LYS A 83 3.75 -35.76 14.76
N ALA A 84 3.82 -34.72 15.60
CA ALA A 84 2.67 -33.90 15.97
C ALA A 84 2.20 -32.97 14.85
N SER A 85 3.05 -32.64 13.87
CA SER A 85 2.73 -31.79 12.73
C SER A 85 1.97 -32.52 11.61
N GLN A 86 1.90 -33.86 11.68
CA GLN A 86 1.17 -34.65 10.67
C GLN A 86 -0.31 -34.24 10.60
N GLY A 87 -0.78 -33.96 9.38
CA GLY A 87 -2.15 -33.51 9.11
C GLY A 87 -2.43 -32.05 9.45
N LEU A 88 -1.44 -31.28 9.93
CA LEU A 88 -1.58 -29.87 10.17
C LEU A 88 -1.16 -29.05 8.93
N ASN A 89 -1.96 -28.03 8.60
CA ASN A 89 -1.75 -27.15 7.44
C ASN A 89 -0.87 -25.95 7.81
N ILE A 90 0.34 -26.20 8.30
CA ILE A 90 1.24 -25.18 8.81
C ILE A 90 2.70 -25.56 8.57
N VAL A 91 3.51 -24.60 8.15
CA VAL A 91 4.98 -24.68 8.15
C VAL A 91 5.47 -24.07 9.45
N VAL A 92 6.37 -24.77 10.15
CA VAL A 92 6.91 -24.32 11.44
C VAL A 92 8.42 -24.30 11.37
N LEU A 93 9.03 -23.19 11.82
CA LEU A 93 10.47 -23.08 11.99
C LEU A 93 10.81 -23.24 13.48
N VAL A 94 11.70 -24.20 13.78
CA VAL A 94 12.10 -24.55 15.14
C VAL A 94 13.61 -24.43 15.30
N GLY A 95 14.07 -23.63 16.26
CA GLY A 95 15.49 -23.46 16.57
C GLY A 95 16.03 -24.63 17.45
N LEU A 96 17.16 -25.24 17.03
CA LEU A 96 17.82 -26.33 17.78
C LEU A 96 19.31 -26.44 17.45
N PRO A 97 20.14 -27.01 18.36
CA PRO A 97 21.50 -27.39 18.06
C PRO A 97 21.55 -28.69 17.23
N VAL A 98 22.38 -28.70 16.18
CA VAL A 98 22.56 -29.88 15.33
C VAL A 98 24.05 -30.28 15.28
N ARG A 99 24.35 -31.56 15.47
CA ARG A 99 25.69 -32.12 15.25
C ARG A 99 25.80 -32.64 13.82
N TYR A 100 26.75 -32.10 13.07
CA TYR A 100 27.06 -32.57 11.72
C TYR A 100 28.57 -32.59 11.50
N THR A 101 29.10 -33.67 10.90
CA THR A 101 30.55 -33.88 10.65
C THR A 101 31.47 -33.59 11.84
N GLY A 102 30.99 -33.91 13.05
CA GLY A 102 31.75 -33.72 14.30
C GLY A 102 31.81 -32.30 14.84
N LYS A 103 30.99 -31.41 14.29
CA LYS A 103 30.82 -30.02 14.72
C LYS A 103 29.37 -29.72 15.11
N LEU A 104 29.16 -28.63 15.86
CA LEU A 104 27.84 -28.16 16.24
C LEU A 104 27.46 -26.95 15.44
N TYR A 105 26.22 -26.92 15.02
CA TYR A 105 25.59 -25.85 14.31
C TYR A 105 24.34 -25.37 15.04
N ASN A 106 24.12 -24.07 15.04
CA ASN A 106 22.88 -23.45 15.45
C ASN A 106 21.95 -23.44 14.23
N CYS A 107 20.85 -24.18 14.27
CA CYS A 107 20.00 -24.42 13.09
C CYS A 107 18.55 -24.03 13.31
N ALA A 108 17.92 -23.60 12.22
CA ALA A 108 16.49 -23.56 12.06
C ALA A 108 16.01 -24.81 11.30
N ALA A 109 15.22 -25.66 11.92
CA ALA A 109 14.55 -26.77 11.26
C ALA A 109 13.23 -26.29 10.67
N VAL A 110 13.00 -26.57 9.38
CA VAL A 110 11.75 -26.26 8.68
C VAL A 110 10.90 -27.52 8.62
N VAL A 111 9.75 -27.50 9.29
CA VAL A 111 8.86 -28.65 9.47
C VAL A 111 7.53 -28.39 8.81
N CYS A 112 7.03 -29.36 8.04
CA CYS A 112 5.71 -29.30 7.43
C CYS A 112 5.07 -30.69 7.34
N ASN A 113 3.87 -30.87 7.88
CA ASN A 113 3.07 -32.09 7.75
C ASN A 113 3.82 -33.41 8.03
N GLY A 114 4.64 -33.44 9.05
CA GLY A 114 5.43 -34.61 9.46
C GLY A 114 6.79 -34.75 8.76
N GLU A 115 7.13 -33.87 7.83
CA GLU A 115 8.37 -33.86 7.06
C GLU A 115 9.35 -32.81 7.59
N LEU A 116 10.62 -33.17 7.70
CA LEU A 116 11.74 -32.25 7.92
C LEU A 116 12.23 -31.76 6.55
N LEU A 117 11.76 -30.61 6.13
CA LEU A 117 12.05 -30.05 4.80
C LEU A 117 13.53 -29.65 4.64
N GLY A 118 14.17 -29.21 5.73
CA GLY A 118 15.57 -28.80 5.71
C GLY A 118 16.02 -28.16 7.01
N LEU A 119 17.33 -27.98 7.12
CA LEU A 119 18.03 -27.36 8.25
C LEU A 119 18.82 -26.15 7.72
N VAL A 120 18.55 -24.98 8.24
CA VAL A 120 19.28 -23.76 7.89
C VAL A 120 20.20 -23.38 9.06
N PRO A 121 21.53 -23.55 8.95
CA PRO A 121 22.46 -23.18 9.99
C PRO A 121 22.74 -21.68 9.99
N LYS A 122 22.96 -21.10 11.17
CA LYS A 122 23.36 -19.71 11.37
C LYS A 122 24.70 -19.42 10.69
N LEU A 123 24.75 -18.35 9.91
CA LEU A 123 25.96 -17.95 9.19
C LEU A 123 26.86 -17.05 10.05
N HIS A 124 26.29 -16.05 10.71
CA HIS A 124 27.02 -15.07 11.53
C HIS A 124 26.88 -15.40 13.01
N LEU A 125 27.96 -15.83 13.64
CA LEU A 125 27.99 -16.17 15.06
C LEU A 125 28.53 -15.01 15.88
N PRO A 126 27.72 -14.37 16.75
CA PRO A 126 28.19 -13.29 17.60
C PRO A 126 29.21 -13.82 18.62
N ASN A 127 30.32 -13.10 18.80
CA ASN A 127 31.37 -13.42 19.75
C ASN A 127 32.00 -12.14 20.31
N TYR A 128 31.15 -11.30 20.88
CA TYR A 128 31.48 -10.03 21.48
C TYR A 128 30.43 -9.67 22.55
N GLY A 129 30.81 -8.78 23.50
CA GLY A 129 29.96 -8.44 24.63
C GLY A 129 29.52 -9.65 25.45
N GLU A 130 28.24 -9.80 25.61
CA GLU A 130 27.57 -10.92 26.30
C GLU A 130 27.49 -12.21 25.47
N PHE A 131 27.78 -12.16 24.17
CA PHE A 131 27.66 -13.30 23.27
C PHE A 131 28.99 -13.99 23.03
N TYR A 132 28.98 -15.33 23.08
CA TYR A 132 30.17 -16.18 22.89
C TYR A 132 29.86 -17.50 22.13
N GLU A 133 28.99 -17.40 21.10
CA GLU A 133 28.51 -18.58 20.35
C GLU A 133 29.63 -19.38 19.68
N LYS A 134 30.74 -18.75 19.26
CA LYS A 134 31.92 -19.42 18.69
C LYS A 134 32.62 -20.39 19.64
N ARG A 135 32.28 -20.36 20.95
CA ARG A 135 32.73 -21.35 21.91
C ARG A 135 32.15 -22.73 21.61
N HIS A 136 30.93 -22.80 21.10
CA HIS A 136 30.18 -24.04 20.93
C HIS A 136 29.92 -24.36 19.46
N PHE A 137 29.66 -23.37 18.63
CA PHE A 137 29.15 -23.50 17.27
C PHE A 137 30.13 -23.00 16.22
N ILE A 138 29.99 -23.52 15.00
CA ILE A 138 30.68 -22.99 13.82
C ILE A 138 29.65 -22.40 12.81
N SER A 139 30.13 -21.54 11.92
CA SER A 139 29.31 -20.93 10.86
C SER A 139 28.75 -21.98 9.90
N GLY A 140 27.54 -21.76 9.42
CA GLY A 140 26.90 -22.63 8.45
C GLY A 140 27.62 -22.66 7.10
N MET A 141 27.44 -23.77 6.38
CA MET A 141 27.90 -23.95 5.00
C MET A 141 26.87 -23.39 4.02
N ALA A 142 27.35 -22.81 2.93
CA ALA A 142 26.47 -22.26 1.88
C ALA A 142 25.84 -23.36 1.02
N GLU A 143 26.65 -24.30 0.53
CA GLU A 143 26.19 -25.43 -0.28
C GLU A 143 25.47 -26.45 0.61
N PRO A 144 24.22 -26.81 0.26
CA PRO A 144 23.47 -27.81 1.03
C PRO A 144 24.07 -29.21 0.91
N GLU A 145 24.17 -29.88 2.03
CA GLU A 145 24.65 -31.25 2.16
C GLU A 145 23.56 -32.16 2.75
N CYS A 146 23.61 -33.48 2.47
CA CYS A 146 22.66 -34.43 3.03
C CYS A 146 23.01 -34.77 4.51
N ILE A 147 21.98 -34.85 5.35
CA ILE A 147 22.06 -35.21 6.75
C ILE A 147 20.90 -36.14 7.14
N GLU A 148 21.12 -37.07 8.02
CA GLU A 148 20.08 -37.85 8.71
C GLU A 148 19.85 -37.22 10.09
N LEU A 149 18.63 -36.81 10.41
CA LEU A 149 18.25 -36.26 11.70
C LEU A 149 16.80 -36.63 12.04
N ALA A 150 16.54 -36.99 13.30
CA ALA A 150 15.21 -37.39 13.78
C ALA A 150 14.57 -38.52 12.93
N GLY A 151 15.39 -39.41 12.39
CA GLY A 151 14.97 -40.55 11.55
C GLY A 151 14.56 -40.19 10.14
N GLN A 152 14.92 -38.98 9.66
CA GLN A 152 14.66 -38.53 8.29
C GLN A 152 15.94 -38.05 7.62
N GLU A 153 16.08 -38.35 6.32
CA GLU A 153 17.10 -37.75 5.46
C GLU A 153 16.63 -36.38 4.97
N THR A 154 17.47 -35.37 5.09
CA THR A 154 17.15 -33.99 4.66
C THR A 154 18.43 -33.24 4.24
N LEU A 155 18.30 -31.94 3.94
CA LEU A 155 19.42 -31.08 3.59
C LEU A 155 19.78 -30.13 4.73
N ILE A 156 21.09 -29.87 4.91
CA ILE A 156 21.62 -28.84 5.80
C ILE A 156 22.44 -27.82 5.00
N GLY A 157 22.11 -26.53 5.05
CA GLY A 157 22.85 -25.46 4.36
C GLY A 157 22.14 -24.13 4.44
N THR A 158 22.90 -23.03 4.28
CA THR A 158 22.29 -21.68 4.34
C THR A 158 21.53 -21.33 3.06
N ASN A 159 21.90 -21.89 1.90
CA ASN A 159 21.32 -21.58 0.60
C ASN A 159 20.13 -22.50 0.27
N LEU A 160 19.20 -22.64 1.22
CA LEU A 160 17.95 -23.38 1.05
C LEU A 160 16.77 -22.40 0.92
N LEU A 161 15.93 -22.65 -0.07
CA LEU A 161 14.60 -22.03 -0.21
C LEU A 161 13.52 -23.10 -0.07
N PHE A 162 12.39 -22.74 0.50
CA PHE A 162 11.24 -23.61 0.69
C PHE A 162 10.05 -23.03 -0.06
N ALA A 163 9.59 -23.68 -1.13
CA ALA A 163 8.57 -23.18 -2.05
C ALA A 163 7.26 -23.97 -1.93
N CYS A 164 6.16 -23.26 -1.72
CA CYS A 164 4.83 -23.86 -1.69
C CYS A 164 4.32 -24.12 -3.14
N ARG A 165 4.02 -25.39 -3.47
CA ARG A 165 3.53 -25.77 -4.81
C ARG A 165 2.17 -25.12 -5.14
N GLN A 166 1.27 -25.01 -4.18
CA GLN A 166 -0.08 -24.47 -4.38
C GLN A 166 -0.09 -22.93 -4.44
N MET A 167 0.98 -22.27 -3.98
CA MET A 167 1.12 -20.83 -3.97
C MET A 167 2.54 -20.41 -4.37
N PRO A 168 2.85 -20.29 -5.68
CA PRO A 168 4.20 -19.96 -6.16
C PRO A 168 4.78 -18.65 -5.60
N ALA A 169 3.92 -17.73 -5.15
CA ALA A 169 4.35 -16.52 -4.47
C ALA A 169 4.85 -16.78 -3.03
N PHE A 170 4.64 -17.95 -2.45
CA PHE A 170 5.10 -18.30 -1.12
C PHE A 170 6.42 -19.07 -1.21
N VAL A 171 7.53 -18.35 -1.15
CA VAL A 171 8.89 -18.87 -1.07
C VAL A 171 9.50 -18.37 0.22
N LEU A 172 9.80 -19.31 1.12
CA LEU A 172 10.34 -19.06 2.46
C LEU A 172 11.85 -19.26 2.47
N ALA A 173 12.55 -18.37 3.18
CA ALA A 173 13.94 -18.56 3.62
C ALA A 173 14.03 -18.32 5.12
N ALA A 174 15.05 -18.89 5.77
CA ALA A 174 15.34 -18.68 7.18
C ALA A 174 16.71 -18.04 7.37
N GLU A 175 16.84 -17.20 8.39
CA GLU A 175 18.11 -16.73 8.94
C GLU A 175 17.99 -16.66 10.47
N ILE A 176 19.11 -16.55 11.18
CA ILE A 176 19.10 -16.70 12.63
C ILE A 176 19.77 -15.48 13.29
N CYS A 177 19.00 -14.77 14.08
CA CYS A 177 19.40 -13.70 15.01
C CYS A 177 20.45 -12.73 14.43
N GLU A 178 21.75 -12.93 14.76
CA GLU A 178 22.89 -12.12 14.32
C GLU A 178 22.98 -11.95 12.80
N ASP A 179 22.43 -12.89 12.04
CA ASP A 179 22.40 -12.79 10.58
C ASP A 179 21.74 -11.49 10.10
N LEU A 180 20.68 -11.03 10.79
CA LEU A 180 20.05 -9.74 10.48
C LEU A 180 20.93 -8.54 10.85
N TRP A 181 21.75 -8.65 11.91
CA TRP A 181 22.56 -7.55 12.44
C TRP A 181 23.88 -7.38 11.66
N ALA A 182 24.27 -8.38 10.89
CA ALA A 182 25.45 -8.35 10.06
C ALA A 182 25.33 -7.25 8.96
N PRO A 183 26.46 -6.64 8.50
CA PRO A 183 26.45 -5.62 7.44
C PRO A 183 25.79 -6.11 6.14
N ILE A 184 25.90 -7.40 5.82
CA ILE A 184 25.25 -8.06 4.67
C ILE A 184 24.50 -9.29 5.19
N PRO A 185 23.21 -9.14 5.58
CA PRO A 185 22.41 -10.26 6.02
C PRO A 185 22.23 -11.32 4.92
N PRO A 186 22.19 -12.62 5.24
CA PRO A 186 21.91 -13.70 4.29
C PRO A 186 20.59 -13.49 3.52
N SER A 187 19.60 -12.90 4.17
CA SER A 187 18.32 -12.53 3.54
C SER A 187 18.47 -11.68 2.29
N CYS A 188 19.56 -10.94 2.11
CA CYS A 188 19.83 -10.20 0.87
C CYS A 188 19.95 -11.16 -0.32
N ALA A 189 20.77 -12.21 -0.18
CA ALA A 189 20.93 -13.24 -1.20
C ALA A 189 19.65 -14.10 -1.34
N HIS A 190 19.02 -14.46 -0.23
CA HIS A 190 17.76 -15.23 -0.22
C HIS A 190 16.65 -14.53 -1.02
N ALA A 191 16.48 -13.23 -0.84
CA ALA A 191 15.46 -12.47 -1.55
C ALA A 191 15.75 -12.39 -3.06
N LEU A 192 17.03 -12.21 -3.46
CA LEU A 192 17.44 -12.23 -4.87
C LEU A 192 17.28 -13.63 -5.48
N ALA A 193 17.47 -14.69 -4.67
CA ALA A 193 17.22 -16.07 -5.10
C ALA A 193 15.72 -16.42 -5.22
N GLY A 194 14.82 -15.57 -4.72
CA GLY A 194 13.38 -15.73 -4.90
C GLY A 194 12.54 -15.71 -3.62
N ALA A 195 13.16 -15.74 -2.42
CA ALA A 195 12.42 -15.72 -1.16
C ALA A 195 11.53 -14.47 -1.05
N THR A 196 10.24 -14.66 -0.89
CA THR A 196 9.25 -13.60 -0.64
C THR A 196 8.95 -13.42 0.85
N VAL A 197 9.33 -14.43 1.65
CA VAL A 197 9.21 -14.42 3.11
C VAL A 197 10.56 -14.81 3.69
N VAL A 198 11.03 -14.03 4.65
CA VAL A 198 12.20 -14.34 5.48
C VAL A 198 11.73 -14.51 6.92
N ALA A 199 12.08 -15.63 7.53
CA ALA A 199 11.83 -15.91 8.93
C ALA A 199 13.16 -15.88 9.71
N ASN A 200 13.24 -15.02 10.72
CA ASN A 200 14.40 -14.87 11.60
C ASN A 200 14.06 -15.42 12.98
N LEU A 201 14.75 -16.49 13.37
CA LEU A 201 14.69 -17.10 14.68
C LEU A 201 15.72 -16.40 15.56
N SER A 202 15.29 -15.69 16.59
CA SER A 202 16.18 -14.86 17.41
C SER A 202 16.19 -15.25 18.88
N ALA A 203 17.33 -14.98 19.52
CA ALA A 203 17.48 -14.90 20.96
C ALA A 203 18.31 -13.63 21.27
N SER A 204 17.65 -12.50 21.14
CA SER A 204 18.22 -11.18 21.34
C SER A 204 17.80 -10.66 22.72
N ASP A 205 18.78 -10.49 23.62
CA ASP A 205 18.53 -9.90 24.93
C ASP A 205 17.91 -8.50 24.81
N GLU A 206 17.19 -8.07 25.83
CA GLU A 206 16.55 -6.77 25.83
C GLU A 206 17.35 -5.76 26.66
N THR A 207 17.69 -4.64 26.03
CA THR A 207 18.29 -3.48 26.67
C THR A 207 17.53 -2.22 26.31
N VAL A 208 17.66 -1.16 27.13
CA VAL A 208 16.92 0.09 26.91
C VAL A 208 17.21 0.65 25.51
N GLY A 209 16.16 0.79 24.70
CA GLY A 209 16.23 1.31 23.33
C GLY A 209 16.43 0.23 22.23
N LYS A 210 16.78 -1.02 22.58
CA LYS A 210 17.05 -2.09 21.59
C LYS A 210 15.80 -2.48 20.79
N SER A 211 14.61 -2.47 21.42
CA SER A 211 13.34 -2.76 20.75
C SER A 211 13.05 -1.78 19.60
N ALA A 212 13.33 -0.48 19.77
CA ALA A 212 13.16 0.51 18.71
C ALA A 212 14.14 0.27 17.55
N TYR A 213 15.39 -0.06 17.85
CA TYR A 213 16.41 -0.38 16.85
C TYR A 213 16.05 -1.66 16.08
N ARG A 214 15.57 -2.70 16.78
CA ARG A 214 15.09 -3.96 16.19
C ARG A 214 13.95 -3.74 15.20
N ARG A 215 12.95 -2.91 15.56
CA ARG A 215 11.88 -2.50 14.64
C ARG A 215 12.44 -1.83 13.37
N ALA A 216 13.39 -0.91 13.54
CA ALA A 216 14.00 -0.22 12.40
C ALA A 216 14.74 -1.19 11.48
N LEU A 217 15.49 -2.15 12.01
CA LEU A 217 16.18 -3.18 11.24
C LEU A 217 15.20 -4.08 10.47
N VAL A 218 14.21 -4.64 11.14
CA VAL A 218 13.21 -5.53 10.53
C VAL A 218 12.43 -4.82 9.43
N CYS A 219 11.94 -3.60 9.69
CA CYS A 219 11.23 -2.80 8.68
C CYS A 219 12.16 -2.41 7.53
N GLY A 220 13.40 -1.99 7.82
CA GLY A 220 14.38 -1.59 6.81
C GLY A 220 14.78 -2.75 5.90
N GLN A 221 14.99 -3.94 6.45
CA GLN A 221 15.33 -5.14 5.69
C GLN A 221 14.15 -5.60 4.82
N SER A 222 12.95 -5.65 5.38
CA SER A 222 11.71 -5.93 4.64
C SER A 222 11.49 -4.98 3.46
N ALA A 223 11.72 -3.67 3.66
CA ALA A 223 11.59 -2.65 2.61
C ALA A 223 12.61 -2.84 1.49
N ARG A 224 13.89 -3.01 1.85
CA ARG A 224 15.00 -3.17 0.90
C ARG A 224 14.81 -4.39 0.01
N LEU A 225 14.35 -5.50 0.61
CA LEU A 225 14.23 -6.79 -0.06
C LEU A 225 12.87 -7.03 -0.72
N LEU A 226 11.93 -6.09 -0.59
CA LEU A 226 10.56 -6.27 -1.07
C LEU A 226 10.02 -7.64 -0.65
N CYS A 227 10.05 -7.93 0.65
CA CYS A 227 9.62 -9.21 1.21
C CYS A 227 8.81 -9.01 2.50
N ALA A 228 8.13 -10.06 2.93
CA ALA A 228 7.65 -10.18 4.28
C ALA A 228 8.81 -10.66 5.18
N TYR A 229 8.90 -10.12 6.39
CA TYR A 229 9.95 -10.47 7.35
C TYR A 229 9.32 -10.76 8.71
N LEU A 230 9.51 -11.98 9.19
CA LEU A 230 9.10 -12.44 10.52
C LEU A 230 10.32 -12.44 11.45
N TYR A 231 10.16 -11.98 12.66
CA TYR A 231 11.16 -11.98 13.70
C TYR A 231 10.54 -12.56 14.97
N ALA A 232 10.98 -13.73 15.39
CA ALA A 232 10.53 -14.37 16.62
C ALA A 232 11.67 -14.36 17.65
N ASP A 233 11.46 -13.74 18.80
CA ASP A 233 12.49 -13.53 19.80
C ASP A 233 12.31 -14.43 21.01
N ALA A 234 13.41 -14.89 21.62
CA ALA A 234 13.40 -15.61 22.88
C ALA A 234 12.73 -14.78 23.98
N GLY A 235 12.05 -15.45 24.90
CA GLY A 235 11.26 -14.80 25.92
C GLY A 235 11.29 -15.50 27.25
N HIS A 236 10.13 -15.71 27.83
CA HIS A 236 9.97 -16.26 29.17
C HIS A 236 10.54 -17.69 29.29
N GLY A 237 11.40 -17.89 30.27
CA GLY A 237 11.97 -19.19 30.61
C GLY A 237 13.47 -19.33 30.35
N GLU A 238 14.07 -18.40 29.58
CA GLU A 238 15.53 -18.32 29.46
C GLU A 238 16.17 -17.94 30.79
N SER A 239 17.44 -18.34 30.96
CA SER A 239 18.23 -17.97 32.16
C SER A 239 18.48 -16.45 32.16
N THR A 240 18.39 -15.86 33.34
CA THR A 240 18.57 -14.42 33.56
C THR A 240 19.88 -14.11 34.29
N THR A 241 20.96 -14.87 34.01
CA THR A 241 22.27 -14.67 34.66
C THR A 241 22.76 -13.23 34.40
N ASP A 242 22.94 -12.85 33.13
CA ASP A 242 23.33 -11.49 32.72
C ASP A 242 22.39 -10.89 31.70
N MET A 243 21.63 -11.70 30.94
CA MET A 243 20.75 -11.31 29.87
C MET A 243 19.28 -11.51 30.28
N THR A 244 18.40 -10.66 29.78
CA THR A 244 16.95 -10.82 29.91
C THR A 244 16.32 -10.77 28.53
N PHE A 245 15.45 -11.72 28.22
CA PHE A 245 14.83 -11.87 26.90
C PHE A 245 13.36 -11.45 26.95
N ALA A 246 12.95 -10.61 26.01
CA ALA A 246 11.67 -9.94 26.06
C ALA A 246 10.53 -10.62 25.28
N GLY A 247 10.83 -11.59 24.43
CA GLY A 247 9.81 -12.18 23.54
C GLY A 247 9.20 -11.15 22.60
N HIS A 248 10.02 -10.24 22.08
CA HIS A 248 9.57 -9.16 21.21
C HIS A 248 9.44 -9.63 19.77
N ASN A 249 8.22 -10.04 19.37
CA ASN A 249 7.91 -10.61 18.07
C ASN A 249 7.45 -9.54 17.09
N LEU A 250 7.95 -9.57 15.85
CA LEU A 250 7.67 -8.57 14.82
C LEU A 250 7.33 -9.24 13.50
N ILE A 251 6.38 -8.65 12.76
CA ILE A 251 6.09 -9.01 11.37
C ILE A 251 6.03 -7.74 10.55
N ALA A 252 6.88 -7.62 9.53
CA ALA A 252 6.90 -6.51 8.59
C ALA A 252 6.68 -7.00 7.15
N GLU A 253 6.11 -6.14 6.31
CA GLU A 253 5.85 -6.38 4.89
C GLU A 253 6.21 -5.13 4.09
N ASN A 254 7.21 -5.24 3.20
CA ASN A 254 7.67 -4.12 2.37
C ASN A 254 7.85 -2.82 3.17
N GLY A 255 8.51 -2.92 4.32
CA GLY A 255 8.84 -1.82 5.20
C GLY A 255 7.73 -1.37 6.16
N SER A 256 6.53 -1.90 6.02
CA SER A 256 5.44 -1.61 6.93
C SER A 256 5.40 -2.62 8.07
N LEU A 257 5.42 -2.16 9.32
CA LEU A 257 5.20 -3.01 10.49
C LEU A 257 3.72 -3.40 10.54
N LEU A 258 3.43 -4.69 10.45
CA LEU A 258 2.07 -5.23 10.41
C LEU A 258 1.61 -5.74 11.77
N ALA A 259 2.52 -6.37 12.52
CA ALA A 259 2.28 -6.83 13.87
C ALA A 259 3.54 -6.63 14.72
N ASP A 260 3.34 -6.26 15.98
CA ASP A 260 4.36 -5.87 16.93
C ASP A 260 3.87 -6.23 18.33
N THR A 261 4.61 -7.07 19.06
CA THR A 261 4.29 -7.33 20.45
C THR A 261 5.04 -6.37 21.37
N ALA A 262 4.44 -6.01 22.49
CA ALA A 262 5.19 -5.27 23.49
C ALA A 262 6.26 -6.20 24.12
N PRO A 263 7.48 -5.69 24.42
CA PRO A 263 8.46 -6.44 25.19
C PRO A 263 7.85 -6.98 26.49
N PHE A 264 8.12 -8.25 26.81
CA PHE A 264 7.63 -8.97 27.98
C PHE A 264 6.12 -9.25 28.05
N ALA A 265 5.36 -9.00 26.97
CA ALA A 265 3.91 -9.24 26.94
C ALA A 265 3.54 -10.72 26.89
N GLY A 266 4.43 -11.59 26.41
CA GLY A 266 4.16 -13.02 26.24
C GLY A 266 3.14 -13.33 25.14
N GLU A 267 2.95 -12.41 24.20
CA GLU A 267 2.00 -12.51 23.09
C GLU A 267 2.72 -12.93 21.80
N ALA A 268 1.96 -13.42 20.83
CA ALA A 268 2.47 -13.65 19.48
C ALA A 268 2.06 -12.52 18.54
N ALA A 269 2.94 -12.17 17.62
CA ALA A 269 2.61 -11.33 16.47
C ALA A 269 1.91 -12.20 15.42
N VAL A 270 0.70 -11.84 15.02
CA VAL A 270 -0.10 -12.58 14.01
C VAL A 270 -0.71 -11.61 13.03
N THR A 271 -0.57 -11.90 11.73
CA THR A 271 -1.18 -11.09 10.66
C THR A 271 -1.25 -11.88 9.35
N GLU A 272 -1.96 -11.35 8.36
CA GLU A 272 -1.90 -11.83 6.98
C GLU A 272 -0.79 -11.10 6.21
N LEU A 273 -0.05 -11.85 5.38
CA LEU A 273 0.97 -11.36 4.45
C LEU A 273 0.39 -11.33 3.04
N ASP A 274 0.60 -10.25 2.30
CA ASP A 274 0.24 -10.13 0.89
C ASP A 274 1.46 -10.42 0.00
N LEU A 275 1.73 -11.70 -0.22
CA LEU A 275 2.88 -12.14 -1.03
C LEU A 275 2.69 -11.82 -2.52
N GLY A 276 1.46 -11.78 -3.00
CA GLY A 276 1.15 -11.34 -4.35
C GLY A 276 1.60 -9.90 -4.61
N ARG A 277 1.46 -9.03 -3.60
CA ARG A 277 2.00 -7.67 -3.64
C ARG A 277 3.52 -7.65 -3.78
N MET A 278 4.24 -8.51 -3.04
CA MET A 278 5.71 -8.56 -3.13
C MET A 278 6.18 -8.94 -4.52
N VAL A 279 5.55 -9.93 -5.14
CA VAL A 279 5.84 -10.32 -6.52
C VAL A 279 5.62 -9.15 -7.50
N GLN A 280 4.51 -8.42 -7.37
CA GLN A 280 4.20 -7.26 -8.21
C GLN A 280 5.20 -6.10 -8.02
N GLU A 281 5.60 -5.81 -6.79
CA GLU A 281 6.60 -4.77 -6.51
C GLU A 281 7.97 -5.12 -7.11
N ARG A 282 8.41 -6.37 -7.01
CA ARG A 282 9.65 -6.86 -7.61
C ARG A 282 9.60 -6.81 -9.15
N GLN A 283 8.48 -7.20 -9.77
CA GLN A 283 8.29 -7.14 -11.21
C GLN A 283 8.44 -5.71 -11.76
N ARG A 284 8.04 -4.70 -11.00
CA ARG A 284 8.15 -3.29 -11.39
C ARG A 284 9.53 -2.69 -11.12
N ASN A 285 10.27 -3.27 -10.19
CA ASN A 285 11.58 -2.76 -9.78
C ASN A 285 12.69 -3.34 -10.66
N THR A 286 13.14 -2.57 -11.64
CA THR A 286 14.17 -2.99 -12.60
C THR A 286 15.56 -3.15 -11.99
N THR A 287 15.80 -2.69 -10.75
CA THR A 287 17.06 -2.89 -10.02
C THR A 287 17.04 -4.10 -9.10
N PHE A 288 15.89 -4.75 -8.95
CA PHE A 288 15.76 -6.02 -8.24
C PHE A 288 16.06 -7.16 -9.21
N MET A 289 17.35 -7.52 -9.33
CA MET A 289 17.82 -8.53 -10.28
C MET A 289 17.88 -9.91 -9.62
N PRO A 290 17.10 -10.89 -10.10
CA PRO A 290 17.14 -12.27 -9.58
C PRO A 290 18.52 -12.90 -9.72
N GLU A 291 18.98 -13.62 -8.67
CA GLU A 291 20.22 -14.38 -8.65
C GLU A 291 19.98 -15.69 -7.88
N THR A 292 19.92 -16.82 -8.59
CA THR A 292 19.57 -18.12 -8.02
C THR A 292 20.75 -19.09 -7.94
N THR A 293 21.93 -18.68 -8.39
CA THR A 293 23.12 -19.55 -8.42
C THR A 293 23.49 -20.02 -7.01
N GLY A 294 23.72 -21.33 -6.86
CA GLY A 294 24.10 -21.94 -5.58
C GLY A 294 22.94 -22.17 -4.60
N TYR A 295 21.70 -21.89 -5.01
CA TYR A 295 20.52 -22.18 -4.20
C TYR A 295 19.87 -23.51 -4.55
N THR A 296 19.39 -24.22 -3.52
CA THR A 296 18.54 -25.40 -3.66
C THR A 296 17.13 -25.06 -3.16
N THR A 297 16.11 -25.38 -3.97
CA THR A 297 14.72 -25.19 -3.58
C THR A 297 14.10 -26.53 -3.20
N VAL A 298 13.57 -26.59 -1.97
CA VAL A 298 12.79 -27.70 -1.46
C VAL A 298 11.31 -27.32 -1.57
N GLU A 299 10.54 -28.15 -2.28
CA GLU A 299 9.11 -27.90 -2.45
C GLU A 299 8.30 -28.57 -1.34
N PHE A 300 7.22 -27.92 -0.92
CA PHE A 300 6.26 -28.44 0.05
C PHE A 300 4.82 -28.16 -0.36
N ASP A 301 3.88 -28.87 0.27
CA ASP A 301 2.46 -28.76 -0.01
C ASP A 301 1.69 -28.15 1.17
N LEU A 302 0.86 -27.15 0.88
CA LEU A 302 -0.16 -26.64 1.80
C LEU A 302 -1.51 -26.54 1.05
N PRO A 303 -2.59 -27.09 1.60
CA PRO A 303 -3.91 -26.95 0.97
C PRO A 303 -4.36 -25.50 0.94
N PRO A 304 -4.99 -25.06 -0.16
CA PRO A 304 -5.62 -23.75 -0.24
C PRO A 304 -6.67 -23.56 0.86
N ILE A 305 -6.73 -22.36 1.41
CA ILE A 305 -7.69 -22.00 2.46
C ILE A 305 -8.41 -20.71 2.12
N SER A 306 -9.57 -20.52 2.77
CA SER A 306 -10.26 -19.23 2.80
C SER A 306 -9.93 -18.50 4.09
N LEU A 307 -9.61 -17.20 3.98
CA LEU A 307 -9.27 -16.33 5.11
C LEU A 307 -10.21 -15.13 5.17
N ALA A 308 -10.60 -14.76 6.37
CA ALA A 308 -11.06 -13.41 6.68
C ALA A 308 -9.84 -12.60 7.16
N LEU A 309 -9.57 -11.47 6.51
CA LEU A 309 -8.44 -10.62 6.91
C LEU A 309 -8.69 -10.02 8.29
N THR A 310 -7.67 -10.06 9.14
CA THR A 310 -7.64 -9.37 10.43
C THR A 310 -6.89 -8.04 10.35
N ARG A 311 -5.98 -7.94 9.38
CA ARG A 311 -5.27 -6.69 9.10
C ARG A 311 -6.24 -5.63 8.55
N PRO A 312 -6.07 -4.35 8.92
CA PRO A 312 -6.93 -3.29 8.42
C PRO A 312 -6.71 -3.06 6.91
N VAL A 313 -7.81 -2.91 6.16
CA VAL A 313 -7.81 -2.44 4.78
C VAL A 313 -8.48 -1.08 4.77
N SER A 314 -7.72 -0.02 4.47
CA SER A 314 -8.26 1.34 4.46
C SER A 314 -9.24 1.54 3.32
N CYS A 315 -10.45 2.05 3.61
CA CYS A 315 -11.41 2.47 2.59
C CYS A 315 -10.98 3.77 1.85
N THR A 316 -10.02 4.51 2.41
CA THR A 316 -9.46 5.74 1.82
C THR A 316 -7.93 5.63 1.70
N PRO A 317 -7.40 4.79 0.77
CA PRO A 317 -5.99 4.44 0.74
C PRO A 317 -5.05 5.62 0.42
N PHE A 318 -5.57 6.70 -0.16
CA PHE A 318 -4.82 7.93 -0.41
C PHE A 318 -4.71 8.85 0.81
N VAL A 319 -5.55 8.64 1.84
CA VAL A 319 -5.65 9.52 3.00
C VAL A 319 -5.06 8.86 4.23
N PRO A 320 -4.03 9.43 4.87
CA PRO A 320 -3.52 8.90 6.14
C PRO A 320 -4.59 8.90 7.23
N GLN A 321 -4.64 7.82 8.01
CA GLN A 321 -5.59 7.69 9.11
C GLN A 321 -5.20 8.58 10.29
N ASP A 322 -3.89 8.67 10.59
CA ASP A 322 -3.36 9.54 11.63
C ASP A 322 -3.50 11.03 11.26
N ALA A 323 -4.03 11.83 12.18
CA ALA A 323 -4.33 13.24 11.93
C ALA A 323 -3.07 14.11 11.74
N ALA A 324 -2.00 13.84 12.50
CA ALA A 324 -0.75 14.59 12.40
C ALA A 324 -0.05 14.32 11.06
N THR A 325 0.09 13.04 10.69
CA THR A 325 0.61 12.61 9.39
C THR A 325 -0.21 13.16 8.24
N ARG A 326 -1.54 13.22 8.39
CA ARG A 326 -2.44 13.77 7.37
C ARG A 326 -2.21 15.27 7.17
N ALA A 327 -2.07 16.05 8.25
CA ALA A 327 -1.79 17.49 8.17
C ALA A 327 -0.43 17.76 7.49
N GLU A 328 0.62 17.05 7.88
CA GLU A 328 1.95 17.13 7.26
C GLU A 328 1.90 16.83 5.76
N ARG A 329 1.20 15.76 5.37
CA ARG A 329 1.05 15.38 3.96
C ARG A 329 0.23 16.39 3.17
N CYS A 330 -0.85 16.97 3.73
CA CYS A 330 -1.62 18.01 3.06
C CYS A 330 -0.74 19.23 2.76
N GLU A 331 0.05 19.68 3.72
CA GLU A 331 0.97 20.82 3.50
C GLU A 331 2.04 20.49 2.45
N LEU A 332 2.63 19.28 2.50
CA LEU A 332 3.62 18.85 1.52
C LEU A 332 3.03 18.77 0.10
N ILE A 333 1.81 18.25 -0.05
CA ILE A 333 1.11 18.18 -1.35
C ILE A 333 0.89 19.58 -1.90
N LEU A 334 0.35 20.50 -1.12
CA LEU A 334 0.13 21.89 -1.52
C LEU A 334 1.44 22.57 -1.93
N ARG A 335 2.53 22.27 -1.24
CA ARG A 335 3.85 22.79 -1.59
C ARG A 335 4.36 22.21 -2.91
N ILE A 336 4.27 20.90 -3.12
CA ILE A 336 4.67 20.24 -4.38
C ILE A 336 3.88 20.83 -5.56
N GLN A 337 2.56 21.01 -5.40
CA GLN A 337 1.71 21.60 -6.43
C GLN A 337 2.12 23.06 -6.73
N ALA A 338 2.34 23.86 -5.69
CA ALA A 338 2.70 25.28 -5.83
C ALA A 338 4.08 25.46 -6.46
N GLU A 339 5.10 24.69 -6.06
CA GLU A 339 6.45 24.74 -6.64
C GLU A 339 6.44 24.35 -8.13
N GLY A 340 5.68 23.29 -8.48
CA GLY A 340 5.53 22.87 -9.87
C GLY A 340 4.89 23.95 -10.74
N LEU A 341 3.83 24.59 -10.25
CA LEU A 341 3.15 25.70 -10.95
C LEU A 341 4.05 26.95 -11.03
N ALA A 342 4.71 27.31 -9.92
CA ALA A 342 5.62 28.46 -9.86
C ALA A 342 6.75 28.32 -10.91
N LYS A 343 7.35 27.13 -11.01
CA LYS A 343 8.39 26.87 -12.02
C LYS A 343 7.86 27.02 -13.45
N ARG A 344 6.62 26.59 -13.71
CA ARG A 344 5.99 26.76 -15.03
C ARG A 344 5.73 28.24 -15.33
N MET A 345 5.18 29.00 -14.38
CA MET A 345 4.96 30.43 -14.51
C MET A 345 6.24 31.21 -14.78
N GLU A 346 7.31 30.89 -14.04
CA GLU A 346 8.63 31.49 -14.22
C GLU A 346 9.19 31.19 -15.63
N HIS A 347 9.19 29.93 -16.03
CA HIS A 347 9.76 29.48 -17.31
C HIS A 347 9.04 30.08 -18.53
N THR A 348 7.73 30.20 -18.47
CA THR A 348 6.93 30.77 -19.58
C THR A 348 6.90 32.30 -19.56
N HIS A 349 7.48 32.92 -18.54
CA HIS A 349 7.40 34.37 -18.31
C HIS A 349 5.94 34.89 -18.30
N ALA A 350 5.02 34.04 -17.85
CA ALA A 350 3.59 34.36 -17.82
C ALA A 350 3.31 35.57 -16.92
N LYS A 351 2.61 36.56 -17.45
CA LYS A 351 2.20 37.77 -16.71
C LYS A 351 1.12 37.43 -15.68
N CYS A 352 0.23 36.47 -16.00
CA CYS A 352 -0.84 36.03 -15.11
C CYS A 352 -1.10 34.53 -15.27
N GLY A 353 -1.66 33.92 -14.23
CA GLY A 353 -2.31 32.61 -14.29
C GLY A 353 -3.81 32.78 -14.44
N VAL A 354 -4.43 32.14 -15.43
CA VAL A 354 -5.88 32.21 -15.67
C VAL A 354 -6.53 30.91 -15.24
N ILE A 355 -7.60 31.00 -14.45
CA ILE A 355 -8.29 29.82 -13.91
C ILE A 355 -9.80 29.99 -14.04
N GLY A 356 -10.49 28.95 -14.51
CA GLY A 356 -11.95 28.87 -14.45
C GLY A 356 -12.40 28.53 -13.03
N ILE A 357 -13.15 29.44 -12.39
CA ILE A 357 -13.67 29.23 -11.03
C ILE A 357 -15.16 28.93 -11.07
N SER A 358 -15.55 27.71 -10.73
CA SER A 358 -16.96 27.29 -10.65
C SER A 358 -17.57 27.50 -9.26
N GLY A 359 -16.74 27.71 -8.23
CA GLY A 359 -17.16 27.64 -6.83
C GLY A 359 -17.24 26.21 -6.29
N GLY A 360 -16.80 25.23 -7.08
CA GLY A 360 -16.68 23.83 -6.67
C GLY A 360 -15.29 23.50 -6.10
N LEU A 361 -15.19 22.28 -5.56
CA LEU A 361 -14.04 21.82 -4.77
C LEU A 361 -12.70 21.83 -5.54
N ASP A 362 -12.69 21.39 -6.80
CA ASP A 362 -11.46 21.24 -7.59
C ASP A 362 -10.89 22.58 -8.01
N SER A 363 -11.76 23.49 -8.48
CA SER A 363 -11.37 24.85 -8.81
C SER A 363 -10.91 25.63 -7.58
N CYS A 364 -11.52 25.36 -6.40
CA CYS A 364 -11.09 25.90 -5.13
C CYS A 364 -9.65 25.46 -4.80
N LEU A 365 -9.35 24.16 -4.82
CA LEU A 365 -8.00 23.67 -4.58
C LEU A 365 -6.98 24.26 -5.57
N ALA A 366 -7.31 24.29 -6.85
CA ALA A 366 -6.43 24.84 -7.88
C ALA A 366 -6.14 26.35 -7.63
N LEU A 367 -7.14 27.11 -7.17
CA LEU A 367 -6.95 28.51 -6.81
C LEU A 367 -6.06 28.70 -5.57
N LEU A 368 -6.25 27.87 -4.53
CA LEU A 368 -5.39 27.87 -3.35
C LEU A 368 -3.93 27.57 -3.72
N VAL A 369 -3.70 26.61 -4.62
CA VAL A 369 -2.37 26.29 -5.16
C VAL A 369 -1.79 27.45 -5.96
N ALA A 370 -2.60 28.11 -6.81
CA ALA A 370 -2.16 29.25 -7.62
C ALA A 370 -1.70 30.43 -6.77
N VAL A 371 -2.43 30.76 -5.70
CA VAL A 371 -2.06 31.82 -4.76
C VAL A 371 -0.75 31.46 -4.03
N ARG A 372 -0.57 30.19 -3.62
CA ARG A 372 0.69 29.73 -3.03
C ARG A 372 1.85 29.81 -4.02
N ALA A 373 1.62 29.52 -5.31
CA ALA A 373 2.65 29.63 -6.34
C ALA A 373 3.10 31.10 -6.53
N CYS A 374 2.17 32.07 -6.53
CA CYS A 374 2.52 33.49 -6.52
C CYS A 374 3.37 33.87 -5.31
N LYS A 375 3.03 33.37 -4.12
CA LYS A 375 3.83 33.60 -2.91
C LYS A 375 5.26 33.03 -3.03
N VAL A 376 5.42 31.85 -3.62
CA VAL A 376 6.75 31.25 -3.91
C VAL A 376 7.56 32.14 -4.83
N LEU A 377 6.93 32.75 -5.83
CA LEU A 377 7.57 33.65 -6.79
C LEU A 377 7.76 35.09 -6.27
N GLY A 378 7.29 35.42 -5.07
CA GLY A 378 7.27 36.80 -4.57
C GLY A 378 6.38 37.74 -5.37
N ARG A 379 5.32 37.20 -6.01
CA ARG A 379 4.36 37.93 -6.85
C ARG A 379 3.06 38.21 -6.09
N ASP A 380 2.32 39.21 -6.55
CA ASP A 380 1.00 39.53 -6.00
C ASP A 380 -0.02 38.45 -6.38
N ALA A 381 -0.94 38.12 -5.47
CA ALA A 381 -2.06 37.21 -5.74
C ALA A 381 -2.96 37.73 -6.89
N LYS A 382 -2.99 39.04 -7.13
CA LYS A 382 -3.71 39.67 -8.26
C LYS A 382 -3.22 39.23 -9.63
N ASP A 383 -2.03 38.64 -9.73
CA ASP A 383 -1.53 38.02 -10.97
C ASP A 383 -2.29 36.72 -11.31
N ILE A 384 -3.11 36.20 -10.40
CA ILE A 384 -4.08 35.15 -10.69
C ILE A 384 -5.42 35.77 -11.06
N VAL A 385 -5.90 35.42 -12.25
CA VAL A 385 -7.19 35.86 -12.76
C VAL A 385 -8.17 34.69 -12.73
N ALA A 386 -9.11 34.76 -11.82
CA ALA A 386 -10.18 33.77 -11.66
C ALA A 386 -11.42 34.23 -12.44
N LEU A 387 -11.83 33.43 -13.42
CA LEU A 387 -12.99 33.77 -14.29
C LEU A 387 -14.15 32.82 -13.98
N THR A 388 -15.30 33.37 -13.56
CA THR A 388 -16.54 32.61 -13.53
C THR A 388 -17.27 32.81 -14.89
N MET A 389 -17.82 31.70 -15.39
CA MET A 389 -18.46 31.68 -16.71
C MET A 389 -19.88 31.10 -16.61
N PRO A 390 -20.84 31.89 -16.08
CA PRO A 390 -22.20 31.43 -15.92
C PRO A 390 -22.84 31.06 -17.26
N CYS A 391 -23.63 29.96 -17.23
CA CYS A 391 -24.45 29.46 -18.31
C CYS A 391 -25.75 28.88 -17.73
N PHE A 392 -26.39 27.93 -18.38
CA PHE A 392 -27.72 27.39 -18.03
C PHE A 392 -27.78 26.70 -16.64
N GLY A 393 -26.72 26.10 -16.15
CA GLY A 393 -26.70 25.29 -14.90
C GLY A 393 -26.06 25.95 -13.68
N THR A 394 -25.54 27.19 -13.81
CA THR A 394 -24.83 27.85 -12.71
C THR A 394 -25.78 28.29 -11.60
N THR A 395 -25.54 27.87 -10.36
CA THR A 395 -26.37 28.25 -9.22
C THR A 395 -25.91 29.55 -8.56
N LYS A 396 -26.82 30.21 -7.83
CA LYS A 396 -26.47 31.42 -7.06
C LYS A 396 -25.45 31.14 -5.96
N ARG A 397 -25.51 29.95 -5.31
CA ARG A 397 -24.61 29.56 -4.24
C ARG A 397 -23.17 29.39 -4.74
N THR A 398 -22.97 28.63 -5.79
CA THR A 398 -21.63 28.40 -6.35
C THR A 398 -20.99 29.66 -6.90
N ARG A 399 -21.76 30.53 -7.53
CA ARG A 399 -21.31 31.86 -7.98
C ARG A 399 -20.88 32.73 -6.79
N SER A 400 -21.68 32.78 -5.72
CA SER A 400 -21.36 33.54 -4.51
C SER A 400 -20.09 32.98 -3.83
N ASN A 401 -19.94 31.65 -3.75
CA ASN A 401 -18.74 31.02 -3.19
C ASN A 401 -17.49 31.38 -4.02
N ALA A 402 -17.57 31.38 -5.33
CA ALA A 402 -16.44 31.77 -6.19
C ALA A 402 -16.01 33.23 -5.93
N GLU A 403 -16.95 34.15 -5.82
CA GLU A 403 -16.70 35.58 -5.58
C GLU A 403 -16.05 35.80 -4.20
N ILE A 404 -16.67 35.26 -3.12
CA ILE A 404 -16.16 35.37 -1.74
C ILE A 404 -14.78 34.75 -1.61
N LEU A 405 -14.55 33.58 -2.24
CA LEU A 405 -13.25 32.90 -2.21
C LEU A 405 -12.15 33.76 -2.87
N CYS A 406 -12.45 34.35 -4.05
CA CYS A 406 -11.52 35.20 -4.77
C CYS A 406 -11.20 36.49 -4.00
N GLU A 407 -12.18 37.10 -3.38
CA GLU A 407 -12.01 38.29 -2.55
C GLU A 407 -11.15 37.98 -1.31
N ALA A 408 -11.45 36.86 -0.61
CA ALA A 408 -10.71 36.43 0.57
C ALA A 408 -9.24 36.07 0.28
N LEU A 409 -8.94 35.62 -0.94
CA LEU A 409 -7.58 35.29 -1.40
C LEU A 409 -6.85 36.46 -2.06
N GLY A 410 -7.57 37.59 -2.35
CA GLY A 410 -6.99 38.77 -2.96
C GLY A 410 -6.63 38.60 -4.44
N VAL A 411 -7.25 37.65 -5.16
CA VAL A 411 -7.02 37.42 -6.59
C VAL A 411 -7.90 38.32 -7.46
N THR A 412 -7.54 38.49 -8.72
CA THR A 412 -8.37 39.21 -9.69
C THR A 412 -9.56 38.34 -10.07
N PHE A 413 -10.79 38.83 -9.82
CA PHE A 413 -12.02 38.12 -10.16
C PHE A 413 -12.70 38.79 -11.37
N GLY A 414 -13.22 37.96 -12.28
CA GLY A 414 -13.98 38.42 -13.44
C GLY A 414 -15.11 37.46 -13.78
N GLU A 415 -16.12 37.99 -14.50
CA GLU A 415 -17.25 37.22 -15.00
C GLU A 415 -17.38 37.37 -16.51
N ILE A 416 -17.55 36.24 -17.21
CA ILE A 416 -17.87 36.19 -18.65
C ILE A 416 -19.12 35.34 -18.81
N ASN A 417 -20.26 35.99 -19.12
CA ASN A 417 -21.49 35.26 -19.41
C ASN A 417 -21.41 34.64 -20.82
N ILE A 418 -21.37 33.31 -20.89
CA ILE A 418 -21.17 32.55 -22.13
C ILE A 418 -22.48 32.11 -22.78
N THR A 419 -23.63 32.46 -22.22
CA THR A 419 -24.96 31.98 -22.68
C THR A 419 -25.23 32.27 -24.15
N GLU A 420 -24.96 33.48 -24.61
CA GLU A 420 -25.23 33.86 -26.00
C GLU A 420 -24.23 33.20 -26.97
N THR A 421 -22.97 33.05 -26.58
CA THR A 421 -21.97 32.34 -27.37
C THR A 421 -22.36 30.86 -27.55
N VAL A 422 -22.82 30.20 -26.49
CA VAL A 422 -23.30 28.80 -26.55
C VAL A 422 -24.55 28.69 -27.43
N LYS A 423 -25.51 29.60 -27.31
CA LYS A 423 -26.72 29.62 -28.17
C LYS A 423 -26.38 29.81 -29.64
N SER A 424 -25.46 30.74 -29.96
CA SER A 424 -24.99 30.96 -31.32
C SER A 424 -24.36 29.68 -31.88
N HIS A 425 -23.50 29.02 -31.06
CA HIS A 425 -22.88 27.75 -31.45
C HIS A 425 -23.91 26.61 -31.63
N PHE A 426 -24.95 26.54 -30.80
CA PHE A 426 -26.05 25.58 -31.01
C PHE A 426 -26.75 25.81 -32.35
N ALA A 427 -27.00 27.06 -32.72
CA ALA A 427 -27.61 27.41 -34.01
C ALA A 427 -26.72 26.98 -35.17
N ASP A 428 -25.40 27.22 -35.11
CA ASP A 428 -24.44 26.86 -36.16
C ASP A 428 -24.39 25.37 -36.44
N ILE A 429 -24.49 24.52 -35.38
CA ILE A 429 -24.43 23.05 -35.51
C ILE A 429 -25.82 22.38 -35.58
N GLY A 430 -26.91 23.17 -35.52
CA GLY A 430 -28.27 22.64 -35.53
C GLY A 430 -28.69 21.89 -34.27
N GLN A 431 -28.09 22.17 -33.10
CA GLN A 431 -28.46 21.59 -31.81
C GLN A 431 -29.71 22.28 -31.26
N PRO A 432 -30.82 21.59 -31.00
CA PRO A 432 -31.98 22.18 -30.33
C PRO A 432 -31.62 22.63 -28.91
N ALA A 433 -32.02 23.85 -28.54
CA ALA A 433 -31.68 24.42 -27.24
C ALA A 433 -32.38 23.73 -26.04
N ASP A 434 -33.44 23.01 -26.30
CA ASP A 434 -34.23 22.24 -25.33
C ASP A 434 -33.83 20.74 -25.24
N LYS A 435 -32.83 20.32 -26.03
CA LYS A 435 -32.33 18.94 -26.00
C LYS A 435 -31.09 18.83 -25.10
N TYR A 436 -31.28 18.37 -23.89
CA TYR A 436 -30.26 18.23 -22.83
C TYR A 436 -29.45 16.92 -22.95
N ASP A 437 -28.70 16.78 -24.03
CA ASP A 437 -27.83 15.62 -24.30
C ASP A 437 -26.35 15.97 -24.11
N VAL A 438 -25.48 14.98 -24.39
CA VAL A 438 -24.03 15.15 -24.29
C VAL A 438 -23.48 16.29 -25.14
N THR A 439 -24.15 16.67 -26.24
CA THR A 439 -23.77 17.81 -27.07
C THR A 439 -24.04 19.12 -26.32
N PHE A 440 -25.19 19.22 -25.67
CA PHE A 440 -25.57 20.37 -24.86
C PHE A 440 -24.55 20.64 -23.74
N GLU A 441 -24.11 19.59 -23.03
CA GLU A 441 -23.13 19.70 -21.96
C GLU A 441 -21.74 20.05 -22.52
N ASN A 442 -21.28 19.31 -23.52
CA ASN A 442 -19.92 19.44 -24.07
C ASN A 442 -19.70 20.81 -24.76
N CYS A 443 -20.71 21.38 -25.39
CA CYS A 443 -20.60 22.71 -25.98
C CYS A 443 -20.30 23.78 -24.92
N GLN A 444 -20.98 23.74 -23.78
CA GLN A 444 -20.73 24.67 -22.69
C GLN A 444 -19.31 24.56 -22.15
N ALA A 445 -18.85 23.32 -21.91
CA ALA A 445 -17.49 23.05 -21.39
C ALA A 445 -16.40 23.54 -22.38
N ARG A 446 -16.61 23.34 -23.71
CA ARG A 446 -15.66 23.81 -24.71
C ARG A 446 -15.65 25.33 -24.85
N VAL A 447 -16.81 25.98 -24.81
CA VAL A 447 -16.88 27.46 -24.83
C VAL A 447 -16.17 28.05 -23.61
N ARG A 448 -16.33 27.46 -22.41
CA ARG A 448 -15.55 27.88 -21.22
C ARG A 448 -14.04 27.79 -21.47
N THR A 449 -13.59 26.71 -22.06
CA THR A 449 -12.16 26.53 -22.37
C THR A 449 -11.67 27.51 -23.43
N LEU A 450 -12.45 27.77 -24.47
CA LEU A 450 -12.16 28.76 -25.49
C LEU A 450 -11.94 30.15 -24.86
N GLU A 451 -12.88 30.61 -24.03
CA GLU A 451 -12.78 31.90 -23.34
C GLU A 451 -11.55 32.00 -22.45
N LEU A 452 -11.23 30.92 -21.68
CA LEU A 452 -10.05 30.89 -20.82
C LEU A 452 -8.74 30.99 -21.63
N MET A 453 -8.63 30.22 -22.72
CA MET A 453 -7.44 30.18 -23.56
C MET A 453 -7.18 31.53 -24.26
N ASP A 454 -8.21 32.12 -24.84
CA ASP A 454 -8.10 33.40 -25.54
C ASP A 454 -7.88 34.55 -24.55
N TYR A 455 -8.53 34.52 -23.38
CA TYR A 455 -8.26 35.49 -22.32
C TYR A 455 -6.80 35.41 -21.82
N ALA A 456 -6.28 34.21 -21.66
CA ALA A 456 -4.88 34.02 -21.29
C ALA A 456 -3.93 34.57 -22.36
N ASN A 457 -4.17 34.29 -23.64
CA ASN A 457 -3.39 34.82 -24.76
C ASN A 457 -3.40 36.36 -24.77
N LYS A 458 -4.58 36.97 -24.65
CA LYS A 458 -4.74 38.42 -24.62
C LYS A 458 -3.92 39.09 -23.51
N ASN A 459 -3.81 38.45 -22.36
CA ASN A 459 -3.16 39.03 -21.17
C ASN A 459 -1.72 38.51 -20.94
N GLY A 460 -1.17 37.73 -21.85
CA GLY A 460 0.17 37.13 -21.72
C GLY A 460 0.29 36.16 -20.57
N GLY A 461 -0.78 35.45 -20.29
CA GLY A 461 -0.88 34.43 -19.24
C GLY A 461 -0.99 33.01 -19.79
N PHE A 462 -1.29 32.08 -18.93
CA PHE A 462 -1.61 30.70 -19.30
C PHE A 462 -2.71 30.11 -18.41
N VAL A 463 -3.39 29.06 -18.91
CA VAL A 463 -4.53 28.44 -18.24
C VAL A 463 -4.06 27.39 -17.25
N ILE A 464 -4.52 27.50 -16.00
CA ILE A 464 -4.33 26.54 -14.92
C ILE A 464 -5.51 25.56 -14.91
N GLY A 465 -5.21 24.26 -15.03
CA GLY A 465 -6.21 23.19 -15.04
C GLY A 465 -6.64 22.80 -13.63
N THR A 466 -7.92 22.48 -13.49
CA THR A 466 -8.55 22.16 -12.21
C THR A 466 -8.90 20.69 -12.04
N GLY A 467 -8.95 19.90 -13.13
CA GLY A 467 -9.34 18.48 -13.10
C GLY A 467 -8.47 17.63 -12.19
N ASP A 468 -9.09 16.77 -11.38
CA ASP A 468 -8.42 15.89 -10.42
C ASP A 468 -8.13 14.48 -10.99
N LEU A 469 -7.39 13.68 -10.23
CA LEU A 469 -6.98 12.35 -10.63
C LEU A 469 -8.16 11.39 -10.85
N SER A 470 -9.22 11.50 -10.04
CA SER A 470 -10.41 10.63 -10.11
C SER A 470 -11.25 10.90 -11.36
N GLU A 471 -11.43 12.16 -11.70
CA GLU A 471 -12.08 12.57 -12.95
C GLU A 471 -11.31 12.10 -14.18
N LEU A 472 -9.97 12.23 -14.14
CA LEU A 472 -9.10 11.74 -15.20
C LEU A 472 -9.15 10.20 -15.34
N ALA A 473 -9.25 9.47 -14.23
CA ALA A 473 -9.37 8.02 -14.26
C ALA A 473 -10.66 7.56 -14.94
N LEU A 474 -11.79 8.19 -14.59
CA LEU A 474 -13.11 7.87 -15.11
C LEU A 474 -13.40 8.51 -16.48
N GLY A 475 -12.52 9.42 -16.95
CA GLY A 475 -12.75 10.25 -18.10
C GLY A 475 -13.99 11.16 -17.94
N TRP A 476 -14.28 11.58 -16.70
CA TRP A 476 -15.39 12.47 -16.37
C TRP A 476 -14.98 13.92 -16.60
N ALA A 477 -14.73 14.24 -17.85
CA ALA A 477 -14.38 15.55 -18.35
C ALA A 477 -14.72 15.62 -19.85
N THR A 478 -15.03 16.78 -20.37
CA THR A 478 -15.25 16.99 -21.79
C THR A 478 -13.94 17.03 -22.53
N TYR A 479 -13.75 16.12 -23.51
CA TYR A 479 -12.59 16.13 -24.37
C TYR A 479 -12.45 17.46 -25.10
N ASN A 480 -11.24 18.04 -25.08
CA ASN A 480 -10.94 19.36 -25.60
C ASN A 480 -11.85 20.48 -25.01
N GLY A 481 -12.25 20.27 -23.76
CA GLY A 481 -12.98 21.24 -22.93
C GLY A 481 -12.24 21.37 -21.60
N ASP A 482 -12.96 21.17 -20.50
CA ASP A 482 -12.43 21.25 -19.13
C ASP A 482 -11.28 20.28 -18.83
N HIS A 483 -11.09 19.22 -19.63
CA HIS A 483 -9.93 18.34 -19.52
C HIS A 483 -8.62 18.96 -20.01
N MET A 484 -8.67 20.08 -20.77
CA MET A 484 -7.50 20.74 -21.33
C MET A 484 -7.09 21.98 -20.55
N SER A 485 -5.79 22.12 -20.38
CA SER A 485 -5.16 23.30 -19.77
C SER A 485 -3.68 23.35 -20.18
N MET A 486 -2.98 24.39 -19.79
CA MET A 486 -1.54 24.49 -20.02
C MET A 486 -0.72 23.88 -18.89
N TYR A 487 -1.33 23.72 -17.69
CA TYR A 487 -0.75 23.00 -16.54
C TYR A 487 -1.85 22.54 -15.58
N GLY A 488 -1.97 21.21 -15.36
CA GLY A 488 -3.01 20.63 -14.50
C GLY A 488 -2.52 20.43 -13.07
N VAL A 489 -2.78 21.36 -12.17
CA VAL A 489 -2.23 21.34 -10.79
C VAL A 489 -2.79 20.22 -9.93
N ASN A 490 -4.03 19.78 -10.17
CA ASN A 490 -4.69 18.73 -9.39
C ASN A 490 -4.61 17.34 -10.03
N ALA A 491 -3.95 17.19 -11.19
CA ALA A 491 -3.93 15.92 -11.95
C ALA A 491 -3.39 14.71 -11.19
N GLY A 492 -2.62 14.93 -10.13
CA GLY A 492 -2.09 13.88 -9.23
C GLY A 492 -2.84 13.72 -7.90
N VAL A 493 -3.94 14.43 -7.68
CA VAL A 493 -4.69 14.44 -6.41
C VAL A 493 -6.06 13.82 -6.60
N PRO A 494 -6.40 12.69 -5.95
CA PRO A 494 -7.73 12.07 -6.05
C PRO A 494 -8.79 12.87 -5.29
N LYS A 495 -10.05 12.76 -5.72
CA LYS A 495 -11.20 13.50 -5.17
C LYS A 495 -11.33 13.37 -3.65
N THR A 496 -11.13 12.18 -3.11
CA THR A 496 -11.17 11.95 -1.66
C THR A 496 -10.10 12.76 -0.93
N LEU A 497 -8.90 12.89 -1.49
CA LEU A 497 -7.81 13.66 -0.90
C LEU A 497 -8.00 15.17 -1.08
N VAL A 498 -8.60 15.64 -2.21
CA VAL A 498 -8.94 17.04 -2.43
C VAL A 498 -9.77 17.60 -1.26
N ARG A 499 -10.79 16.87 -0.81
CA ARG A 499 -11.63 17.27 0.33
C ARG A 499 -10.80 17.49 1.60
N HIS A 500 -9.88 16.57 1.90
CA HIS A 500 -9.02 16.68 3.09
C HIS A 500 -8.02 17.84 3.01
N ILE A 501 -7.50 18.13 1.82
CA ILE A 501 -6.60 19.28 1.62
C ILE A 501 -7.34 20.60 1.81
N VAL A 502 -8.55 20.74 1.24
CA VAL A 502 -9.37 21.96 1.42
C VAL A 502 -9.79 22.12 2.88
N GLN A 503 -10.18 21.03 3.57
CA GLN A 503 -10.46 21.05 5.01
C GLN A 503 -9.23 21.48 5.82
N TYR A 504 -8.03 20.95 5.51
CA TYR A 504 -6.78 21.36 6.15
C TYR A 504 -6.52 22.86 6.00
N VAL A 505 -6.74 23.42 4.80
CA VAL A 505 -6.60 24.88 4.59
C VAL A 505 -7.64 25.66 5.38
N ALA A 506 -8.90 25.21 5.45
CA ALA A 506 -9.94 25.84 6.25
C ALA A 506 -9.57 25.88 7.76
N ASP A 507 -8.93 24.82 8.25
CA ASP A 507 -8.54 24.71 9.66
C ASP A 507 -7.29 25.53 10.01
N THR A 508 -6.46 25.89 9.01
CA THR A 508 -5.15 26.53 9.23
C THR A 508 -5.01 27.94 8.65
N CYS A 509 -5.98 28.44 7.88
CA CYS A 509 -5.86 29.70 7.12
C CYS A 509 -5.82 30.99 7.97
N GLY A 510 -6.25 30.98 9.22
CA GLY A 510 -6.26 32.15 10.10
C GLY A 510 -7.23 33.28 9.71
N SER A 511 -8.14 33.05 8.75
CA SER A 511 -9.16 34.01 8.29
C SER A 511 -10.55 33.40 8.40
N ASP A 512 -11.42 34.00 9.19
CA ASP A 512 -12.80 33.52 9.37
C ASP A 512 -13.61 33.52 8.06
N THR A 513 -13.41 34.54 7.23
CA THR A 513 -14.09 34.64 5.90
C THR A 513 -13.64 33.51 5.00
N LEU A 514 -12.32 33.29 4.87
CA LEU A 514 -11.78 32.20 4.05
C LEU A 514 -12.23 30.84 4.57
N ARG A 515 -12.15 30.63 5.88
CA ARG A 515 -12.64 29.41 6.53
C ARG A 515 -14.12 29.15 6.22
N GLY A 516 -14.96 30.18 6.37
CA GLY A 516 -16.40 30.05 6.14
C GLY A 516 -16.73 29.62 4.71
N VAL A 517 -16.13 30.25 3.70
CA VAL A 517 -16.39 29.88 2.29
C VAL A 517 -15.82 28.51 1.94
N LEU A 518 -14.66 28.11 2.50
CA LEU A 518 -14.10 26.77 2.27
C LEU A 518 -14.99 25.68 2.85
N LEU A 519 -15.56 25.88 4.02
CA LEU A 519 -16.51 24.94 4.64
C LEU A 519 -17.82 24.86 3.83
N ASP A 520 -18.33 25.98 3.29
CA ASP A 520 -19.53 25.95 2.45
C ASP A 520 -19.28 25.23 1.10
N ILE A 521 -18.08 25.37 0.52
CA ILE A 521 -17.66 24.61 -0.67
C ILE A 521 -17.58 23.11 -0.37
N LEU A 522 -17.04 22.72 0.80
CA LEU A 522 -16.98 21.32 1.24
C LEU A 522 -18.36 20.70 1.45
N ASP A 523 -19.35 21.49 1.85
CA ASP A 523 -20.74 21.04 2.05
C ASP A 523 -21.56 21.05 0.72
N THR A 524 -21.01 21.61 -0.35
CA THR A 524 -21.71 21.65 -1.65
C THR A 524 -21.56 20.30 -2.38
N PRO A 525 -22.67 19.69 -2.86
CA PRO A 525 -22.60 18.46 -3.64
C PRO A 525 -21.80 18.63 -4.94
N VAL A 526 -21.02 17.61 -5.30
CA VAL A 526 -20.25 17.61 -6.55
C VAL A 526 -21.18 17.53 -7.76
N SER A 527 -21.12 18.53 -8.64
CA SER A 527 -21.92 18.61 -9.85
C SER A 527 -21.16 19.35 -10.96
N PRO A 528 -21.30 18.95 -12.24
CA PRO A 528 -20.70 19.68 -13.35
C PRO A 528 -21.44 20.99 -13.69
N GLU A 529 -22.64 21.22 -13.13
CA GLU A 529 -23.49 22.42 -13.35
C GLU A 529 -23.69 22.76 -14.82
N LEU A 530 -23.92 21.76 -15.66
CA LEU A 530 -24.11 21.91 -17.10
C LEU A 530 -25.59 21.84 -17.52
N LEU A 531 -26.42 21.15 -16.74
CA LEU A 531 -27.87 21.11 -16.96
C LEU A 531 -28.58 22.24 -16.23
N PRO A 532 -29.71 22.76 -16.77
CA PRO A 532 -30.51 23.73 -16.06
C PRO A 532 -30.90 23.24 -14.66
N THR A 533 -30.94 24.16 -13.70
CA THR A 533 -31.41 23.85 -12.33
C THR A 533 -32.87 23.43 -12.34
N ALA A 534 -33.29 22.59 -11.39
CA ALA A 534 -34.70 22.27 -11.17
C ALA A 534 -35.51 23.52 -10.80
N GLU A 535 -36.85 23.49 -10.92
CA GLU A 535 -37.74 24.64 -10.65
C GLU A 535 -37.57 25.22 -9.23
N ASP A 536 -37.14 24.38 -8.26
CA ASP A 536 -36.84 24.76 -6.88
C ASP A 536 -35.41 25.32 -6.68
N GLY A 537 -34.62 25.47 -7.76
CA GLY A 537 -33.23 25.94 -7.73
C GLY A 537 -32.22 24.92 -7.27
N THR A 538 -32.62 23.66 -7.09
CA THR A 538 -31.68 22.57 -6.72
C THR A 538 -30.88 22.09 -7.93
N ILE A 539 -29.71 21.47 -7.65
CA ILE A 539 -28.83 20.91 -8.68
C ILE A 539 -29.52 19.69 -9.30
N ALA A 540 -29.82 19.77 -10.61
CA ALA A 540 -30.50 18.69 -11.33
C ALA A 540 -29.64 17.45 -11.54
N GLN A 541 -28.32 17.61 -11.60
CA GLN A 541 -27.37 16.54 -11.89
C GLN A 541 -26.34 16.38 -10.76
N GLN A 542 -26.37 15.22 -10.08
CA GLN A 542 -25.35 14.86 -9.10
C GLN A 542 -24.39 13.87 -9.75
N THR A 543 -23.11 14.20 -9.79
CA THR A 543 -22.07 13.39 -10.44
C THR A 543 -22.03 11.96 -9.89
N GLU A 544 -22.09 11.79 -8.57
CA GLU A 544 -22.01 10.46 -7.95
C GLU A 544 -23.18 9.54 -8.24
N LYS A 545 -24.35 10.09 -8.64
CA LYS A 545 -25.47 9.25 -9.10
C LYS A 545 -25.24 8.66 -10.49
N LEU A 546 -24.41 9.31 -11.31
CA LEU A 546 -24.14 8.90 -12.69
C LEU A 546 -22.87 8.05 -12.82
N VAL A 547 -21.81 8.42 -12.10
CA VAL A 547 -20.52 7.74 -12.19
C VAL A 547 -20.23 6.83 -11.02
N GLY A 548 -20.93 6.99 -9.88
CA GLY A 548 -20.73 6.27 -8.63
C GLY A 548 -19.94 7.06 -7.60
N PRO A 549 -19.90 6.58 -6.35
CA PRO A 549 -19.17 7.20 -5.25
C PRO A 549 -17.67 7.29 -5.54
N TYR A 550 -17.10 8.50 -5.45
CA TYR A 550 -15.66 8.69 -5.68
C TYR A 550 -14.78 7.89 -4.73
N GLU A 551 -15.22 7.64 -3.50
CA GLU A 551 -14.44 6.83 -2.57
C GLU A 551 -14.22 5.39 -3.06
N LEU A 552 -15.21 4.79 -3.76
CA LEU A 552 -15.05 3.48 -4.38
C LEU A 552 -14.09 3.55 -5.56
N HIS A 553 -14.23 4.56 -6.41
CA HIS A 553 -13.36 4.72 -7.58
C HIS A 553 -11.91 5.00 -7.20
N ASP A 554 -11.68 5.82 -6.18
CA ASP A 554 -10.34 6.10 -5.66
C ASP A 554 -9.71 4.84 -5.04
N PHE A 555 -10.51 4.03 -4.33
CA PHE A 555 -10.08 2.74 -3.82
C PHE A 555 -9.65 1.80 -4.97
N TYR A 556 -10.49 1.64 -5.98
CA TYR A 556 -10.16 0.79 -7.14
C TYR A 556 -8.95 1.30 -7.89
N LEU A 557 -8.89 2.59 -8.16
CA LEU A 557 -7.78 3.27 -8.83
C LEU A 557 -6.44 3.03 -8.11
N TYR A 558 -6.45 3.14 -6.79
CA TYR A 558 -5.27 2.93 -5.97
C TYR A 558 -4.69 1.52 -6.18
N TYR A 559 -5.51 0.50 -6.04
CA TYR A 559 -5.06 -0.89 -6.13
C TYR A 559 -4.72 -1.31 -7.56
N VAL A 560 -5.43 -0.78 -8.57
CA VAL A 560 -5.11 -1.01 -9.99
C VAL A 560 -3.75 -0.42 -10.34
N LEU A 561 -3.51 0.84 -10.01
CA LEU A 561 -2.31 1.54 -10.47
C LEU A 561 -1.10 1.32 -9.56
N ARG A 562 -1.31 1.36 -8.25
CA ARG A 562 -0.19 1.25 -7.29
C ARG A 562 0.37 -0.17 -7.26
N PHE A 563 -0.48 -1.18 -7.31
CA PHE A 563 -0.08 -2.57 -7.14
C PHE A 563 -0.36 -3.47 -8.34
N GLY A 564 -1.20 -3.08 -9.30
CA GLY A 564 -1.59 -3.91 -10.43
C GLY A 564 -2.41 -5.14 -10.01
N PHE A 565 -3.21 -5.01 -8.95
CA PHE A 565 -4.02 -6.12 -8.47
C PHE A 565 -5.09 -6.52 -9.48
N SER A 566 -5.41 -7.81 -9.49
CA SER A 566 -6.49 -8.36 -10.30
C SER A 566 -7.86 -7.83 -9.86
N PRO A 567 -8.85 -7.79 -10.77
CA PRO A 567 -10.21 -7.39 -10.44
C PRO A 567 -10.82 -8.15 -9.26
N ALA A 568 -10.62 -9.48 -9.19
CA ALA A 568 -11.11 -10.31 -8.10
C ALA A 568 -10.49 -9.91 -6.76
N LYS A 569 -9.17 -9.74 -6.71
CA LYS A 569 -8.49 -9.29 -5.48
C LYS A 569 -8.97 -7.93 -5.01
N ILE A 570 -9.17 -6.97 -5.94
CA ILE A 570 -9.68 -5.64 -5.62
C ILE A 570 -11.10 -5.73 -5.05
N TYR A 571 -11.95 -6.57 -5.62
CA TYR A 571 -13.30 -6.81 -5.09
C TYR A 571 -13.27 -7.38 -3.67
N HIS A 572 -12.45 -8.39 -3.38
CA HIS A 572 -12.33 -8.97 -2.04
C HIS A 572 -11.80 -7.98 -1.01
N LEU A 573 -10.84 -7.14 -1.39
CA LEU A 573 -10.35 -6.05 -0.54
C LEU A 573 -11.43 -4.98 -0.31
N ALA A 574 -12.22 -4.63 -1.34
CA ALA A 574 -13.32 -3.68 -1.21
C ALA A 574 -14.40 -4.22 -0.26
N ARG A 575 -14.78 -5.50 -0.36
CA ARG A 575 -15.72 -6.14 0.59
C ARG A 575 -15.24 -6.08 2.04
N THR A 576 -13.92 -6.15 2.25
CA THR A 576 -13.32 -6.02 3.59
C THR A 576 -13.29 -4.56 4.05
N ALA A 577 -12.91 -3.63 3.16
CA ALA A 577 -12.73 -2.22 3.50
C ALA A 577 -14.05 -1.48 3.73
N PHE A 578 -15.09 -1.86 3.01
CA PHE A 578 -16.40 -1.21 3.04
C PHE A 578 -17.49 -2.07 3.70
N ASP A 579 -17.11 -3.04 4.53
CA ASP A 579 -18.02 -3.88 5.29
C ASP A 579 -19.01 -3.04 6.09
N GLY A 580 -20.31 -3.32 5.96
CA GLY A 580 -21.41 -2.56 6.59
C GLY A 580 -21.69 -1.16 5.99
N LYS A 581 -20.94 -0.73 4.97
CA LYS A 581 -21.17 0.56 4.29
C LYS A 581 -21.83 0.40 2.91
N TYR A 582 -21.43 -0.61 2.17
CA TYR A 582 -21.98 -0.93 0.84
C TYR A 582 -22.28 -2.41 0.72
N GLU A 583 -23.40 -2.72 0.07
CA GLU A 583 -23.74 -4.12 -0.26
C GLU A 583 -22.76 -4.68 -1.31
N PRO A 584 -22.46 -5.97 -1.29
CA PRO A 584 -21.51 -6.62 -2.22
C PRO A 584 -21.82 -6.37 -3.70
N GLU A 585 -23.12 -6.40 -4.06
CA GLU A 585 -23.60 -6.14 -5.42
C GLU A 585 -23.25 -4.74 -5.89
N VAL A 586 -23.35 -3.76 -5.00
CA VAL A 586 -23.03 -2.35 -5.27
C VAL A 586 -21.53 -2.20 -5.54
N LEU A 587 -20.68 -2.82 -4.70
CA LEU A 587 -19.23 -2.82 -4.89
C LEU A 587 -18.86 -3.45 -6.24
N LEU A 588 -19.44 -4.60 -6.57
CA LEU A 588 -19.16 -5.28 -7.84
C LEU A 588 -19.65 -4.47 -9.05
N ALA A 589 -20.83 -3.88 -8.97
CA ALA A 589 -21.40 -3.07 -10.05
C ALA A 589 -20.52 -1.84 -10.34
N TRP A 590 -20.06 -1.13 -9.30
CA TRP A 590 -19.19 0.03 -9.49
C TRP A 590 -17.77 -0.35 -9.91
N LEU A 591 -17.24 -1.51 -9.50
CA LEU A 591 -15.95 -2.00 -9.99
C LEU A 591 -16.03 -2.35 -11.49
N LYS A 592 -17.11 -2.99 -11.95
CA LYS A 592 -17.38 -3.23 -13.38
C LYS A 592 -17.48 -1.90 -14.14
N ASN A 593 -18.18 -0.91 -13.59
CA ASN A 593 -18.29 0.42 -14.19
C ASN A 593 -16.93 1.12 -14.25
N PHE A 594 -16.11 1.03 -13.19
CA PHE A 594 -14.76 1.57 -13.15
C PHE A 594 -13.92 1.02 -14.32
N TYR A 595 -13.80 -0.28 -14.48
CA TYR A 595 -13.00 -0.89 -15.56
C TYR A 595 -13.54 -0.51 -16.94
N ARG A 596 -14.86 -0.53 -17.16
CA ARG A 596 -15.46 -0.10 -18.42
C ARG A 596 -15.08 1.32 -18.78
N ARG A 597 -15.21 2.26 -17.84
CA ARG A 597 -14.87 3.67 -18.07
C ARG A 597 -13.37 3.88 -18.20
N PHE A 598 -12.58 3.26 -17.31
CA PHE A 598 -11.14 3.38 -17.31
C PHE A 598 -10.51 3.00 -18.66
N PHE A 599 -10.98 1.93 -19.29
CA PHE A 599 -10.53 1.54 -20.61
C PHE A 599 -11.10 2.45 -21.71
N ALA A 600 -12.40 2.64 -21.77
CA ALA A 600 -13.07 3.39 -22.84
C ALA A 600 -12.65 4.86 -22.93
N GLN A 601 -12.19 5.45 -21.82
CA GLN A 601 -11.82 6.87 -21.73
C GLN A 601 -10.29 7.11 -21.84
N GLN A 602 -9.50 6.10 -22.18
CA GLN A 602 -8.04 6.26 -22.29
C GLN A 602 -7.62 7.32 -23.31
N PHE A 603 -8.33 7.49 -24.41
CA PHE A 603 -8.00 8.49 -25.42
C PHE A 603 -7.92 9.92 -24.83
N LYS A 604 -8.71 10.23 -23.80
CA LYS A 604 -8.65 11.52 -23.11
C LYS A 604 -7.34 11.67 -22.33
N ARG A 605 -6.86 10.58 -21.71
CA ARG A 605 -5.62 10.58 -20.93
C ARG A 605 -4.36 10.65 -21.79
N SER A 606 -4.43 10.20 -23.04
CA SER A 606 -3.30 10.23 -23.97
C SER A 606 -2.78 11.64 -24.27
N CYS A 607 -3.59 12.66 -24.09
CA CYS A 607 -3.23 14.06 -24.33
C CYS A 607 -3.32 14.95 -23.09
N LEU A 608 -3.16 14.36 -21.88
CA LEU A 608 -3.21 15.14 -20.64
C LEU A 608 -2.12 16.22 -20.59
N PRO A 609 -2.46 17.43 -20.10
CA PRO A 609 -1.50 18.46 -19.78
C PRO A 609 -0.43 17.98 -18.79
N ASP A 610 0.69 18.69 -18.74
CA ASP A 610 1.66 18.53 -17.66
C ASP A 610 1.04 18.89 -16.32
N GLY A 611 1.50 18.23 -15.26
CA GLY A 611 1.07 18.49 -13.89
C GLY A 611 2.03 17.85 -12.89
N PRO A 612 2.02 18.27 -11.61
CA PRO A 612 2.93 17.76 -10.60
C PRO A 612 2.54 16.34 -10.16
N LYS A 613 3.54 15.48 -9.98
CA LYS A 613 3.34 14.19 -9.33
C LYS A 613 3.41 14.37 -7.81
N VAL A 614 2.28 14.23 -7.12
CA VAL A 614 2.20 14.42 -5.66
C VAL A 614 2.23 13.12 -4.86
N GLY A 615 1.89 12.00 -5.47
CA GLY A 615 1.81 10.69 -4.82
C GLY A 615 2.37 9.57 -5.68
N SER A 616 2.26 8.32 -5.17
CA SER A 616 2.71 7.11 -5.87
C SER A 616 1.81 6.69 -7.05
N VAL A 617 0.64 7.31 -7.20
CA VAL A 617 -0.36 7.00 -8.23
C VAL A 617 -0.61 8.25 -9.06
N THR A 618 -0.35 8.20 -10.36
CA THR A 618 -0.73 9.22 -11.34
C THR A 618 -1.13 8.58 -12.66
N LEU A 619 -1.75 9.36 -13.54
CA LEU A 619 -2.21 8.93 -14.87
C LEU A 619 -1.46 9.63 -16.00
N SER A 620 -0.31 10.24 -15.70
CA SER A 620 0.50 10.91 -16.73
C SER A 620 0.92 9.94 -17.84
N PRO A 621 0.58 10.22 -19.11
CA PRO A 621 0.96 9.36 -20.24
C PRO A 621 2.47 9.40 -20.53
N ARG A 622 3.20 10.36 -19.95
CA ARG A 622 4.64 10.53 -20.13
C ARG A 622 5.47 9.61 -19.23
N GLY A 623 4.91 9.13 -18.10
CA GLY A 623 5.64 8.35 -17.11
C GLY A 623 4.86 7.20 -16.50
N ASP A 624 3.84 7.48 -15.71
CA ASP A 624 3.27 6.50 -14.79
C ASP A 624 2.29 5.51 -15.42
N TRP A 625 1.48 5.95 -16.41
CA TRP A 625 0.49 5.09 -17.03
C TRP A 625 0.45 5.25 -18.55
N ARG A 626 0.96 4.25 -19.26
CA ARG A 626 0.98 4.18 -20.71
C ARG A 626 0.08 3.03 -21.17
N MET A 627 -1.09 3.38 -21.66
CA MET A 627 -2.06 2.40 -22.16
C MET A 627 -2.51 2.79 -23.57
N PRO A 628 -2.66 1.86 -24.51
CA PRO A 628 -3.27 2.13 -25.81
C PRO A 628 -4.72 2.60 -25.64
N SER A 629 -5.13 3.57 -26.46
CA SER A 629 -6.49 4.13 -26.41
C SER A 629 -7.58 3.16 -26.87
N ASP A 630 -7.20 2.12 -27.58
CA ASP A 630 -8.04 1.06 -28.14
C ASP A 630 -7.90 -0.29 -27.44
N ALA A 631 -7.28 -0.31 -26.24
CA ALA A 631 -7.17 -1.51 -25.43
C ALA A 631 -8.56 -2.02 -25.00
N CYS A 632 -8.76 -3.34 -25.08
CA CYS A 632 -9.99 -4.01 -24.67
C CYS A 632 -9.94 -4.45 -23.22
N ASN A 633 -11.06 -4.31 -22.50
CA ASN A 633 -11.21 -4.71 -21.10
C ASN A 633 -11.79 -6.13 -20.89
N THR A 634 -11.89 -6.93 -21.95
CA THR A 634 -12.60 -8.23 -21.95
C THR A 634 -12.10 -9.18 -20.87
N LEU A 635 -10.77 -9.25 -20.66
CA LEU A 635 -10.19 -10.14 -19.65
C LEU A 635 -10.56 -9.71 -18.22
N TRP A 636 -10.50 -8.41 -17.92
CA TRP A 636 -10.88 -7.88 -16.62
C TRP A 636 -12.36 -8.07 -16.32
N MET A 637 -13.22 -7.86 -17.33
CA MET A 637 -14.66 -8.07 -17.19
C MET A 637 -15.00 -9.54 -17.00
N ALA A 638 -14.37 -10.44 -17.75
CA ALA A 638 -14.59 -11.88 -17.62
C ALA A 638 -14.19 -12.43 -16.23
N GLU A 639 -13.17 -11.85 -15.59
CA GLU A 639 -12.81 -12.19 -14.22
C GLU A 639 -13.89 -11.74 -13.23
N LEU A 640 -14.42 -10.51 -13.40
CA LEU A 640 -15.49 -9.98 -12.55
C LEU A 640 -16.84 -10.69 -12.74
N GLU A 641 -17.08 -11.29 -13.90
CA GLU A 641 -18.30 -12.06 -14.16
C GLU A 641 -18.34 -13.41 -13.45
N LYS A 642 -17.17 -13.95 -13.11
CA LYS A 642 -17.02 -15.21 -12.36
C LYS A 642 -17.20 -15.06 -10.85
N LEU A 643 -17.22 -13.83 -10.35
CA LEU A 643 -17.34 -13.59 -8.92
C LEU A 643 -18.79 -13.82 -8.47
N GLU A 644 -18.95 -14.64 -7.46
CA GLU A 644 -20.22 -14.82 -6.74
C GLU A 644 -20.39 -13.66 -5.73
N VAL A 645 -21.63 -13.17 -5.59
CA VAL A 645 -21.96 -12.03 -4.73
C VAL A 645 -22.41 -12.51 -3.35
#